data_ffa44e5002dcc8687b644e2ccadf4940
#
_entry.id   ffa44e5002dcc8687b644e2ccadf4940
#
_cell.length_a   1.000
_cell.length_b   1.000
_cell.length_c   1.000
_cell.angle_alpha   90.00
_cell.angle_beta   90.00
_cell.angle_gamma   90.00
#
_symmetry.space_group_name_H-M   'P 1'
#
loop_
_entity.id
_entity.type
_entity.pdbx_description
1 polymer ?
#
loop_
_entity_poly.entity_id
_entity_poly.type
_entity_poly.pdbx_seq_one_letter_code
_entity_poly.pdbx_strand_id
1 'polypeptide(L)'
;TDNYTQRFGFRWFEVKDIHGDKQFFLNGKRIVLRTAISWSFWPDNGITPSDELARRQVESAKKLGLNMLNFHRTIGHSNVLDYADELGLLYFEEPGGNQYPIKNFNDNDKQSNFYFAYRNEKLARMVKRDRNHPSLIIYNLHNERGAYPQTQDYDQMRMAHALDPTRILTYNSSNGENPAEEHNTRFKLHLMPYDTTFYDYGWYDRHHAGGPGCYHDNLYLGKDNYHRFSDHKKEIVYWGEDGAIGTPPRLQLIREDILKSGKMNSWEADDYLQWYDAYDRFLKEKGFDKAFPTVDDLTRSMGNVSFYYQGRIIENIRISNTVDAYAVNGWESMKLENHSGIVDNYRFPKGDPEVMARYNAPLYLAVKMNRKVVSTGDTTLVDTYIVNEKNLKGSYILNLVAKDESGNVVASHKERVTVKGGNDYGQCLQSGWAFIPKSKGYTRIEASLLKGKTELVKGDDLLFAVELNTKGITTQGSVADTTGALVNFLRGVGMEVPVYKGGTPEGDYLLVGAYEPTQWGSGMSDIMEWVYKGHTLIIVDNPERWAEFLADKEVLDYRGSKILGKSWYGGNFFNREHPIFMNLPANSAFNWEYQCFATYNRRRIGLRCFNGETLVGCVSDHKKEVYSALQVIPAGSGKVIITTLDIPACIKGIKEYTAPVDLDGMNESMNTFNTKSENRANVVGQQLLLNLLKEVYR
;
A
#
# COMPACT_ATOMS: atom_id res chain seq x y z
N THR A 1 8.21 -4.11 -55.06
CA THR A 1 8.20 -2.86 -54.26
C THR A 1 7.63 -3.20 -52.90
N ASP A 2 8.45 -3.06 -51.87
CA ASP A 2 8.00 -3.21 -50.50
C ASP A 2 7.39 -1.91 -50.04
N ASN A 3 6.23 -1.97 -49.38
CA ASN A 3 5.62 -0.85 -48.72
C ASN A 3 5.91 -0.94 -47.22
N TYR A 4 6.48 0.11 -46.67
CA TYR A 4 6.69 0.25 -45.24
C TYR A 4 5.81 1.40 -44.72
N THR A 5 5.01 1.13 -43.68
CA THR A 5 4.18 2.13 -43.06
C THR A 5 4.70 2.38 -41.63
N GLN A 6 4.97 3.64 -41.32
CA GLN A 6 5.39 4.06 -40.00
C GLN A 6 4.37 5.04 -39.42
N ARG A 7 3.83 4.73 -38.23
CA ARG A 7 3.02 5.66 -37.45
C ARG A 7 3.96 6.64 -36.73
N PHE A 8 3.60 7.89 -36.65
CA PHE A 8 4.29 8.90 -35.85
C PHE A 8 3.29 9.93 -35.35
N GLY A 9 3.71 10.73 -34.33
CA GLY A 9 2.88 11.81 -33.79
C GLY A 9 3.72 13.02 -33.38
N PHE A 10 3.06 14.15 -33.31
CA PHE A 10 3.68 15.39 -32.84
C PHE A 10 3.31 15.62 -31.36
N ARG A 11 4.32 15.92 -30.54
CA ARG A 11 4.16 16.32 -29.16
C ARG A 11 5.34 17.20 -28.73
N TRP A 12 5.11 18.03 -27.73
CA TRP A 12 6.14 18.79 -27.03
C TRP A 12 6.09 18.38 -25.56
N PHE A 13 7.17 17.83 -25.06
CA PHE A 13 7.35 17.52 -23.64
C PHE A 13 8.62 18.22 -23.17
N GLU A 14 8.48 19.10 -22.20
CA GLU A 14 9.52 20.01 -21.77
C GLU A 14 9.43 20.32 -20.29
N VAL A 15 10.51 20.84 -19.72
CA VAL A 15 10.54 21.46 -18.39
C VAL A 15 10.50 22.96 -18.57
N LYS A 16 9.60 23.62 -17.86
CA LYS A 16 9.54 25.09 -17.79
C LYS A 16 9.79 25.57 -16.39
N ASP A 17 10.48 26.69 -16.27
CA ASP A 17 10.60 27.46 -15.05
C ASP A 17 9.42 28.42 -14.95
N ILE A 18 8.55 28.22 -13.99
CA ILE A 18 7.38 29.07 -13.73
C ILE A 18 7.62 29.83 -12.44
N HIS A 19 8.21 31.01 -12.56
CA HIS A 19 8.53 31.88 -11.41
C HIS A 19 9.44 31.22 -10.36
N GLY A 20 10.45 30.48 -10.83
CA GLY A 20 11.39 29.75 -10.00
C GLY A 20 10.96 28.34 -9.63
N ASP A 21 9.85 27.85 -10.18
CA ASP A 21 9.32 26.50 -9.99
C ASP A 21 9.41 25.71 -11.30
N LYS A 22 10.26 24.68 -11.33
CA LYS A 22 10.42 23.80 -12.51
C LYS A 22 9.31 22.78 -12.56
N GLN A 23 8.65 22.69 -13.70
CA GLN A 23 7.46 21.86 -13.90
C GLN A 23 7.48 21.20 -15.27
N PHE A 24 6.88 20.00 -15.38
CA PHE A 24 6.64 19.35 -16.66
C PHE A 24 5.49 19.98 -17.43
N PHE A 25 5.69 20.11 -18.74
CA PHE A 25 4.67 20.56 -19.68
C PHE A 25 4.53 19.59 -20.84
N LEU A 26 3.31 19.21 -21.15
CA LEU A 26 2.96 18.46 -22.34
C LEU A 26 2.05 19.30 -23.23
N ASN A 27 2.50 19.56 -24.47
CA ASN A 27 1.76 20.39 -25.43
C ASN A 27 1.32 21.76 -24.85
N GLY A 28 2.22 22.38 -24.09
CA GLY A 28 2.01 23.70 -23.49
C GLY A 28 1.14 23.73 -22.22
N LYS A 29 0.70 22.58 -21.72
CA LYS A 29 -0.03 22.46 -20.45
C LYS A 29 0.81 21.76 -19.39
N ARG A 30 0.78 22.26 -18.17
CA ARG A 30 1.39 21.55 -17.03
C ARG A 30 0.80 20.16 -16.90
N ILE A 31 1.66 19.19 -16.63
CA ILE A 31 1.30 17.82 -16.34
C ILE A 31 2.05 17.33 -15.11
N VAL A 32 1.37 16.61 -14.22
CA VAL A 32 1.99 15.78 -13.19
C VAL A 32 1.95 14.35 -13.68
N LEU A 33 3.12 13.69 -13.74
CA LEU A 33 3.22 12.32 -14.20
C LEU A 33 2.78 11.37 -13.09
N ARG A 34 1.75 10.59 -13.38
CA ARG A 34 1.18 9.56 -12.52
C ARG A 34 1.50 8.22 -13.14
N THR A 35 2.46 7.52 -12.55
CA THR A 35 3.03 6.35 -13.20
C THR A 35 3.17 5.14 -12.25
N ALA A 36 3.57 4.03 -12.80
CA ALA A 36 4.01 2.85 -12.07
C ALA A 36 5.16 2.20 -12.84
N ILE A 37 6.06 1.52 -12.12
CA ILE A 37 7.20 0.84 -12.73
C ILE A 37 6.82 -0.58 -13.14
N SER A 38 7.12 -0.94 -14.39
CA SER A 38 6.90 -2.27 -14.98
C SER A 38 8.24 -2.92 -15.33
N TRP A 39 8.44 -4.12 -14.83
CA TRP A 39 9.61 -4.93 -15.20
C TRP A 39 9.44 -5.63 -16.55
N SER A 40 8.29 -5.45 -17.19
CA SER A 40 7.96 -6.11 -18.48
C SER A 40 8.03 -7.62 -18.42
N PHE A 41 7.57 -8.21 -17.34
CA PHE A 41 7.32 -9.65 -17.30
C PHE A 41 5.93 -9.99 -17.85
N TRP A 42 5.85 -11.08 -18.58
CA TRP A 42 4.64 -11.48 -19.30
C TRP A 42 4.31 -12.95 -19.09
N PRO A 43 3.04 -13.32 -18.95
CA PRO A 43 2.65 -14.66 -18.50
C PRO A 43 2.96 -15.76 -19.52
N ASP A 44 2.90 -15.48 -20.82
CA ASP A 44 3.01 -16.53 -21.85
C ASP A 44 4.42 -17.15 -21.94
N ASN A 45 5.44 -16.31 -21.87
CA ASN A 45 6.82 -16.73 -22.06
C ASN A 45 7.84 -15.99 -21.17
N GLY A 46 7.35 -15.17 -20.24
CA GLY A 46 8.17 -14.36 -19.34
C GLY A 46 8.72 -13.08 -19.94
N ILE A 47 8.73 -12.91 -21.27
CA ILE A 47 9.51 -11.88 -21.94
C ILE A 47 8.68 -10.96 -22.84
N THR A 48 7.75 -11.50 -23.63
CA THR A 48 7.03 -10.72 -24.65
C THR A 48 5.52 -10.83 -24.49
N PRO A 49 4.78 -9.72 -24.68
CA PRO A 49 3.32 -9.73 -24.63
C PRO A 49 2.70 -10.18 -25.95
N SER A 50 1.56 -10.84 -25.89
CA SER A 50 0.61 -10.84 -26.97
C SER A 50 0.01 -9.44 -27.17
N ASP A 51 -0.58 -9.17 -28.32
CA ASP A 51 -1.26 -7.89 -28.56
C ASP A 51 -2.41 -7.64 -27.57
N GLU A 52 -3.14 -8.69 -27.17
CA GLU A 52 -4.17 -8.60 -26.15
C GLU A 52 -3.61 -8.12 -24.80
N LEU A 53 -2.50 -8.71 -24.35
CA LEU A 53 -1.85 -8.34 -23.09
C LEU A 53 -1.23 -6.94 -23.15
N ALA A 54 -0.62 -6.58 -24.29
CA ALA A 54 -0.08 -5.25 -24.52
C ALA A 54 -1.16 -4.18 -24.42
N ARG A 55 -2.31 -4.41 -25.07
CA ARG A 55 -3.47 -3.53 -24.99
C ARG A 55 -4.06 -3.48 -23.58
N ARG A 56 -4.22 -4.63 -22.91
CA ARG A 56 -4.73 -4.73 -21.53
C ARG A 56 -3.84 -3.93 -20.55
N GLN A 57 -2.52 -3.95 -20.73
CA GLN A 57 -1.60 -3.13 -19.92
C GLN A 57 -1.96 -1.65 -19.98
N VAL A 58 -2.10 -1.11 -21.17
CA VAL A 58 -2.41 0.31 -21.37
C VAL A 58 -3.82 0.64 -20.84
N GLU A 59 -4.81 -0.19 -21.15
CA GLU A 59 -6.19 0.01 -20.69
C GLU A 59 -6.30 -0.04 -19.15
N SER A 60 -5.59 -0.97 -18.50
CA SER A 60 -5.58 -1.10 -17.04
C SER A 60 -4.91 0.12 -16.38
N ALA A 61 -3.82 0.63 -16.94
CA ALA A 61 -3.20 1.85 -16.44
C ALA A 61 -4.17 3.04 -16.50
N LYS A 62 -4.88 3.20 -17.60
CA LYS A 62 -5.87 4.26 -17.75
C LYS A 62 -7.07 4.08 -16.82
N LYS A 63 -7.56 2.84 -16.60
CA LYS A 63 -8.62 2.56 -15.63
C LYS A 63 -8.23 2.95 -14.21
N LEU A 64 -6.95 2.81 -13.84
CA LEU A 64 -6.40 3.24 -12.55
C LEU A 64 -6.11 4.75 -12.48
N GLY A 65 -6.35 5.50 -13.56
CA GLY A 65 -6.14 6.94 -13.64
C GLY A 65 -4.67 7.35 -13.83
N LEU A 66 -3.78 6.40 -14.16
CA LEU A 66 -2.40 6.69 -14.51
C LEU A 66 -2.33 7.36 -15.90
N ASN A 67 -1.31 8.19 -16.10
CA ASN A 67 -1.04 8.82 -17.39
C ASN A 67 0.32 8.43 -17.98
N MET A 68 1.10 7.62 -17.24
CA MET A 68 2.37 7.10 -17.71
C MET A 68 2.63 5.70 -17.11
N LEU A 69 3.49 4.91 -17.75
CA LEU A 69 4.17 3.76 -17.17
C LEU A 69 5.67 3.82 -17.50
N ASN A 70 6.46 3.17 -16.67
CA ASN A 70 7.91 3.03 -16.90
C ASN A 70 8.23 1.61 -17.34
N PHE A 71 9.01 1.46 -18.39
CA PHE A 71 9.74 0.22 -18.63
C PHE A 71 11.00 0.22 -17.76
N HIS A 72 10.88 -0.37 -16.59
CA HIS A 72 11.90 -0.35 -15.56
C HIS A 72 12.95 -1.43 -15.78
N ARG A 73 14.19 -1.03 -15.91
CA ARG A 73 15.35 -1.91 -16.17
C ARG A 73 15.21 -2.81 -17.40
N THR A 74 14.36 -2.43 -18.34
CA THR A 74 14.08 -3.20 -19.54
C THR A 74 13.73 -2.31 -20.72
N ILE A 75 14.00 -2.82 -21.93
CA ILE A 75 13.54 -2.18 -23.17
C ILE A 75 12.07 -2.48 -23.35
N GLY A 76 11.28 -1.46 -23.68
CA GLY A 76 9.86 -1.58 -23.97
C GLY A 76 9.55 -2.47 -25.17
N HIS A 77 8.30 -2.88 -25.27
CA HIS A 77 7.78 -3.63 -26.42
C HIS A 77 7.06 -2.69 -27.39
N SER A 78 7.35 -2.82 -28.67
CA SER A 78 6.80 -1.93 -29.71
C SER A 78 5.27 -1.98 -29.74
N ASN A 79 4.66 -3.16 -29.62
CA ASN A 79 3.20 -3.27 -29.59
C ASN A 79 2.58 -2.60 -28.34
N VAL A 80 3.27 -2.56 -27.19
CA VAL A 80 2.83 -1.78 -26.03
C VAL A 80 2.87 -0.29 -26.32
N LEU A 81 3.94 0.19 -26.96
CA LEU A 81 4.06 1.59 -27.37
C LEU A 81 3.04 1.97 -28.45
N ASP A 82 2.73 1.06 -29.39
CA ASP A 82 1.65 1.27 -30.38
C ASP A 82 0.30 1.50 -29.71
N TYR A 83 -0.06 0.69 -28.71
CA TYR A 83 -1.30 0.91 -27.95
C TYR A 83 -1.21 2.14 -27.03
N ALA A 84 -0.04 2.47 -26.52
CA ALA A 84 0.17 3.69 -25.74
C ALA A 84 -0.04 4.95 -26.61
N ASP A 85 0.44 4.94 -27.85
CA ASP A 85 0.17 6.01 -28.82
C ASP A 85 -1.31 6.12 -29.16
N GLU A 86 -1.98 4.98 -29.37
CA GLU A 86 -3.39 4.93 -29.73
C GLU A 86 -4.32 5.41 -28.59
N LEU A 87 -4.05 4.94 -27.37
CA LEU A 87 -4.93 5.15 -26.22
C LEU A 87 -4.52 6.35 -25.35
N GLY A 88 -3.36 6.95 -25.62
CA GLY A 88 -2.86 8.13 -24.93
C GLY A 88 -2.32 7.85 -23.53
N LEU A 89 -1.31 6.96 -23.42
CA LEU A 89 -0.54 6.70 -22.20
C LEU A 89 0.94 7.04 -22.46
N LEU A 90 1.54 7.82 -21.59
CA LEU A 90 2.96 8.17 -21.73
C LEU A 90 3.85 7.02 -21.26
N TYR A 91 5.10 7.02 -21.72
CA TYR A 91 6.11 6.05 -21.33
C TYR A 91 7.46 6.68 -21.02
N PHE A 92 8.14 6.06 -20.09
CA PHE A 92 9.53 6.22 -19.71
C PHE A 92 10.23 4.89 -20.02
N GLU A 93 11.44 4.91 -20.62
CA GLU A 93 12.12 3.70 -21.08
C GLU A 93 13.58 3.66 -20.66
N GLU A 94 14.04 2.45 -20.33
CA GLU A 94 15.42 2.14 -19.99
C GLU A 94 16.00 1.10 -20.96
N PRO A 95 17.31 1.16 -21.34
CA PRO A 95 17.90 0.16 -22.20
C PRO A 95 18.05 -1.21 -21.53
N GLY A 96 17.57 -1.34 -20.31
CA GLY A 96 17.81 -2.48 -19.46
C GLY A 96 19.27 -2.51 -19.02
N GLY A 97 19.51 -2.83 -17.82
CA GLY A 97 20.86 -2.83 -17.33
C GLY A 97 20.97 -3.49 -15.99
N ASN A 98 22.11 -4.02 -15.75
CA ASN A 98 22.46 -4.56 -14.47
C ASN A 98 22.78 -3.39 -13.52
N GLN A 99 22.28 -3.46 -12.30
CA GLN A 99 22.70 -2.61 -11.20
C GLN A 99 24.19 -2.76 -10.87
N TYR A 100 24.82 -3.86 -11.30
CA TYR A 100 26.22 -4.16 -11.06
C TYR A 100 27.04 -4.07 -12.35
N PRO A 101 27.14 -2.85 -12.94
CA PRO A 101 28.05 -2.68 -14.05
C PRO A 101 29.47 -2.87 -13.52
N ILE A 102 30.37 -3.06 -14.44
CA ILE A 102 31.79 -2.92 -14.17
C ILE A 102 31.99 -1.57 -13.48
N LYS A 103 32.32 -1.58 -12.19
CA LYS A 103 32.38 -0.36 -11.35
C LYS A 103 33.43 0.62 -11.85
N ASN A 104 34.52 0.10 -12.41
CA ASN A 104 35.61 0.88 -12.99
C ASN A 104 35.89 0.37 -14.38
N PHE A 105 35.73 1.22 -15.38
CA PHE A 105 36.11 0.90 -16.73
C PHE A 105 37.62 0.78 -16.81
N ASN A 106 38.09 -0.25 -17.48
CA ASN A 106 39.50 -0.47 -17.77
C ASN A 106 39.67 -0.75 -19.26
N ASP A 107 40.33 0.14 -19.98
CA ASP A 107 40.54 0.04 -21.42
C ASP A 107 41.29 -1.25 -21.85
N ASN A 108 42.04 -1.83 -20.96
CA ASN A 108 42.77 -3.08 -21.21
C ASN A 108 41.95 -4.35 -20.86
N ASP A 109 40.74 -4.20 -20.30
CA ASP A 109 39.89 -5.31 -19.94
C ASP A 109 38.87 -5.62 -21.05
N LYS A 110 39.01 -6.82 -21.64
CA LYS A 110 38.11 -7.28 -22.71
C LYS A 110 36.66 -7.35 -22.29
N GLN A 111 36.38 -7.66 -21.04
CA GLN A 111 35.00 -7.72 -20.49
C GLN A 111 34.39 -6.34 -20.40
N SER A 112 35.14 -5.35 -19.92
CA SER A 112 34.71 -3.95 -19.87
C SER A 112 34.41 -3.43 -21.28
N ASN A 113 35.29 -3.68 -22.23
CA ASN A 113 35.12 -3.26 -23.62
C ASN A 113 33.88 -3.89 -24.27
N PHE A 114 33.68 -5.19 -24.08
CA PHE A 114 32.48 -5.87 -24.58
C PHE A 114 31.21 -5.30 -23.96
N TYR A 115 31.22 -5.09 -22.65
CA TYR A 115 30.07 -4.57 -21.91
C TYR A 115 29.62 -3.19 -22.43
N PHE A 116 30.56 -2.28 -22.63
CA PHE A 116 30.26 -0.94 -23.16
C PHE A 116 29.83 -0.96 -24.60
N ALA A 117 30.48 -1.78 -25.46
CA ALA A 117 30.06 -1.95 -26.84
C ALA A 117 28.64 -2.51 -26.94
N TYR A 118 28.33 -3.52 -26.15
CA TYR A 118 26.98 -4.09 -26.07
C TYR A 118 25.93 -3.08 -25.61
N ARG A 119 26.23 -2.31 -24.56
CA ARG A 119 25.32 -1.26 -24.06
C ARG A 119 25.08 -0.17 -25.11
N ASN A 120 26.13 0.29 -25.78
CA ASN A 120 26.03 1.30 -26.82
C ASN A 120 25.11 0.83 -27.95
N GLU A 121 25.33 -0.39 -28.46
CA GLU A 121 24.49 -0.96 -29.49
C GLU A 121 23.05 -1.15 -29.05
N LYS A 122 22.84 -1.65 -27.84
CA LYS A 122 21.50 -1.85 -27.26
C LYS A 122 20.75 -0.53 -27.15
N LEU A 123 21.38 0.50 -26.59
CA LEU A 123 20.79 1.84 -26.42
C LEU A 123 20.49 2.47 -27.79
N ALA A 124 21.44 2.39 -28.74
CA ALA A 124 21.26 2.97 -30.08
C ALA A 124 20.09 2.29 -30.82
N ARG A 125 19.96 0.98 -30.74
CA ARG A 125 18.84 0.24 -31.34
C ARG A 125 17.51 0.58 -30.70
N MET A 126 17.45 0.67 -29.36
CA MET A 126 16.27 1.08 -28.61
C MET A 126 15.79 2.46 -29.10
N VAL A 127 16.63 3.46 -29.04
CA VAL A 127 16.28 4.82 -29.47
C VAL A 127 15.85 4.86 -30.95
N LYS A 128 16.56 4.21 -31.86
CA LYS A 128 16.18 4.17 -33.28
C LYS A 128 14.84 3.51 -33.54
N ARG A 129 14.52 2.45 -32.79
CA ARG A 129 13.25 1.73 -32.92
C ARG A 129 12.09 2.58 -32.43
N ASP A 130 12.27 3.26 -31.26
CA ASP A 130 11.13 3.79 -30.49
C ASP A 130 10.96 5.32 -30.59
N ARG A 131 11.93 6.05 -31.18
CA ARG A 131 11.88 7.52 -31.30
C ARG A 131 10.66 8.09 -32.06
N ASN A 132 9.95 7.28 -32.84
CA ASN A 132 8.74 7.70 -33.54
C ASN A 132 7.45 7.58 -32.69
N HIS A 133 7.51 6.95 -31.52
CA HIS A 133 6.37 6.85 -30.62
C HIS A 133 6.19 8.15 -29.82
N PRO A 134 5.12 8.92 -30.04
CA PRO A 134 4.87 10.17 -29.30
C PRO A 134 4.57 9.92 -27.81
N SER A 135 4.14 8.71 -27.44
CA SER A 135 3.91 8.31 -26.03
C SER A 135 5.21 8.24 -25.24
N LEU A 136 6.34 7.93 -25.85
CA LEU A 136 7.61 7.85 -25.17
C LEU A 136 8.22 9.25 -24.97
N ILE A 137 8.49 9.63 -23.72
CA ILE A 137 8.89 11.01 -23.37
C ILE A 137 10.23 11.13 -22.64
N ILE A 138 10.69 10.08 -21.98
CA ILE A 138 11.94 10.06 -21.20
C ILE A 138 12.72 8.79 -21.52
N TYR A 139 14.03 8.94 -21.75
CA TYR A 139 15.00 7.86 -21.69
C TYR A 139 15.82 7.98 -20.41
N ASN A 140 16.09 6.86 -19.74
CA ASN A 140 16.96 6.80 -18.58
C ASN A 140 18.02 5.72 -18.77
N LEU A 141 19.29 6.00 -18.42
CA LEU A 141 20.36 5.03 -18.68
C LEU A 141 20.45 3.93 -17.63
N HIS A 142 20.24 4.26 -16.38
CA HIS A 142 20.47 3.36 -15.25
C HIS A 142 19.39 3.44 -14.20
N ASN A 143 19.27 2.38 -13.42
CA ASN A 143 18.51 2.37 -12.19
C ASN A 143 19.43 2.07 -11.01
N GLU A 144 19.35 2.87 -9.95
CA GLU A 144 20.04 2.67 -8.66
C GLU A 144 21.56 2.42 -8.81
N ARG A 145 22.16 3.07 -9.75
CA ARG A 145 23.61 2.96 -9.94
C ARG A 145 24.36 3.78 -8.91
N GLY A 146 25.00 3.12 -7.96
CA GLY A 146 25.80 3.73 -6.91
C GLY A 146 27.20 4.21 -7.36
N ALA A 147 27.37 4.61 -8.61
CA ALA A 147 28.64 5.09 -9.15
C ALA A 147 28.46 6.39 -9.95
N TYR A 148 29.43 7.29 -9.83
CA TYR A 148 29.45 8.51 -10.62
C TYR A 148 29.52 8.22 -12.14
N PRO A 149 28.95 9.10 -12.98
CA PRO A 149 29.07 8.98 -14.42
C PRO A 149 30.55 8.96 -14.85
N GLN A 150 30.87 8.01 -15.72
CA GLN A 150 32.17 7.89 -16.35
C GLN A 150 32.11 8.51 -17.76
N THR A 151 33.26 8.70 -18.40
CA THR A 151 33.32 9.24 -19.76
C THR A 151 32.40 8.51 -20.73
N GLN A 152 32.33 7.18 -20.63
CA GLN A 152 31.49 6.33 -21.48
C GLN A 152 29.97 6.60 -21.24
N ASP A 153 29.57 6.96 -20.05
CA ASP A 153 28.16 7.31 -19.76
C ASP A 153 27.79 8.66 -20.43
N TYR A 154 28.70 9.65 -20.38
CA TYR A 154 28.51 10.91 -21.12
C TYR A 154 28.43 10.67 -22.63
N ASP A 155 29.27 9.79 -23.17
CA ASP A 155 29.26 9.47 -24.60
C ASP A 155 27.96 8.74 -24.99
N GLN A 156 27.46 7.85 -24.16
CA GLN A 156 26.15 7.19 -24.34
C GLN A 156 25.00 8.19 -24.35
N MET A 157 25.00 9.14 -23.42
CA MET A 157 24.00 10.19 -23.37
C MET A 157 24.06 11.08 -24.62
N ARG A 158 25.26 11.51 -25.06
CA ARG A 158 25.41 12.27 -26.30
C ARG A 158 24.92 11.49 -27.52
N MET A 159 25.24 10.22 -27.60
CA MET A 159 24.80 9.34 -28.70
C MET A 159 23.27 9.22 -28.72
N ALA A 160 22.67 8.91 -27.60
CA ALA A 160 21.21 8.77 -27.49
C ALA A 160 20.52 10.09 -27.87
N HIS A 161 20.99 11.21 -27.33
CA HIS A 161 20.46 12.54 -27.63
C HIS A 161 20.64 12.94 -29.12
N ALA A 162 21.77 12.58 -29.73
CA ALA A 162 21.98 12.82 -31.17
C ALA A 162 21.06 11.97 -32.06
N LEU A 163 20.67 10.77 -31.62
CA LEU A 163 19.70 9.92 -32.33
C LEU A 163 18.27 10.40 -32.16
N ASP A 164 17.96 11.02 -31.02
CA ASP A 164 16.65 11.59 -30.69
C ASP A 164 16.78 12.80 -29.73
N PRO A 165 16.84 14.02 -30.25
CA PRO A 165 16.97 15.21 -29.42
C PRO A 165 15.66 15.68 -28.80
N THR A 166 14.56 14.94 -28.94
CA THR A 166 13.21 15.38 -28.57
C THR A 166 12.73 14.89 -27.23
N ARG A 167 13.52 14.05 -26.53
CA ARG A 167 13.21 13.48 -25.22
C ARG A 167 14.14 14.01 -24.15
N ILE A 168 13.65 14.00 -22.92
CA ILE A 168 14.51 14.16 -21.76
C ILE A 168 15.34 12.88 -21.63
N LEU A 169 16.62 13.02 -21.35
CA LEU A 169 17.53 11.91 -21.12
C LEU A 169 18.15 12.07 -19.73
N THR A 170 17.93 11.09 -18.85
CA THR A 170 18.47 11.06 -17.50
C THR A 170 19.54 9.98 -17.35
N TYR A 171 20.51 10.22 -16.48
CA TYR A 171 21.59 9.29 -16.23
C TYR A 171 21.17 8.11 -15.35
N ASN A 172 20.43 8.39 -14.27
CA ASN A 172 20.14 7.39 -13.25
C ASN A 172 18.84 7.72 -12.52
N SER A 173 17.98 6.73 -12.35
CA SER A 173 16.86 6.78 -11.42
C SER A 173 17.36 6.40 -10.03
N SER A 174 16.83 7.06 -8.98
CA SER A 174 17.33 6.99 -7.60
C SER A 174 18.62 7.75 -7.35
N ASN A 175 18.45 9.01 -7.09
CA ASN A 175 19.58 9.90 -6.79
C ASN A 175 19.36 10.59 -5.43
N GLY A 176 20.21 10.43 -4.49
CA GLY A 176 20.14 11.22 -3.28
C GLY A 176 19.49 10.52 -2.09
N GLU A 177 19.68 9.22 -2.01
CA GLU A 177 19.33 8.46 -0.81
C GLU A 177 20.30 8.75 0.37
N ASN A 178 21.47 9.28 0.07
CA ASN A 178 22.47 9.60 1.08
C ASN A 178 22.50 11.10 1.36
N PRO A 179 22.06 11.57 2.53
CA PRO A 179 22.06 12.99 2.92
C PRO A 179 23.47 13.60 3.02
N ALA A 180 24.49 12.82 3.35
CA ALA A 180 25.87 13.28 3.31
C ALA A 180 26.29 13.70 1.87
N GLU A 181 25.52 13.26 0.87
CA GLU A 181 25.73 13.56 -0.55
C GLU A 181 24.63 14.51 -1.11
N GLU A 182 23.91 15.23 -0.27
CA GLU A 182 22.84 16.16 -0.65
C GLU A 182 23.23 17.09 -1.80
N HIS A 183 24.48 17.52 -1.82
CA HIS A 183 25.03 18.36 -2.88
C HIS A 183 25.74 17.57 -3.98
N ASN A 184 25.64 16.25 -3.98
CA ASN A 184 26.26 15.43 -5.00
C ASN A 184 25.37 15.38 -6.26
N THR A 185 25.49 16.40 -7.07
CA THR A 185 24.71 16.64 -8.26
C THR A 185 24.98 15.64 -9.39
N ARG A 186 26.08 14.90 -9.35
CA ARG A 186 26.50 14.02 -10.43
C ARG A 186 25.52 12.89 -10.75
N PHE A 187 24.79 12.43 -9.74
CA PHE A 187 23.74 11.43 -9.97
C PHE A 187 22.49 12.01 -10.62
N LYS A 188 22.33 13.32 -10.62
CA LYS A 188 21.19 14.04 -11.19
C LYS A 188 21.42 14.42 -12.67
N LEU A 189 22.49 13.94 -13.27
CA LEU A 189 22.91 14.28 -14.64
C LEU A 189 21.79 14.01 -15.66
N HIS A 190 21.46 15.03 -16.46
CA HIS A 190 20.42 14.93 -17.48
C HIS A 190 20.67 15.88 -18.64
N LEU A 191 19.99 15.61 -19.75
CA LEU A 191 19.92 16.45 -20.95
C LEU A 191 18.44 16.80 -21.20
N MET A 192 18.20 18.06 -21.52
CA MET A 192 16.86 18.52 -21.92
C MET A 192 16.65 18.37 -23.44
N PRO A 193 15.41 18.33 -23.92
CA PRO A 193 15.12 18.30 -25.35
C PRO A 193 15.80 19.45 -26.11
N TYR A 194 16.44 19.11 -27.21
CA TYR A 194 17.16 20.05 -28.08
C TYR A 194 18.32 20.83 -27.43
N ASP A 195 18.75 20.41 -26.25
CA ASP A 195 19.86 21.02 -25.52
C ASP A 195 20.95 19.99 -25.26
N THR A 196 22.18 20.32 -25.64
CA THR A 196 23.37 19.46 -25.48
C THR A 196 24.13 19.72 -24.18
N THR A 197 23.65 20.67 -23.38
CA THR A 197 24.24 21.00 -22.08
C THR A 197 23.90 19.90 -21.06
N PHE A 198 24.92 19.36 -20.43
CA PHE A 198 24.71 18.45 -19.29
C PHE A 198 24.38 19.27 -18.05
N TYR A 199 23.22 18.97 -17.48
CA TYR A 199 22.78 19.53 -16.22
C TYR A 199 22.97 18.50 -15.11
N ASP A 200 23.57 18.91 -14.03
CA ASP A 200 23.77 18.11 -12.81
C ASP A 200 22.97 18.65 -11.62
N TYR A 201 22.08 19.60 -11.89
CA TYR A 201 21.15 20.20 -10.95
C TYR A 201 19.79 20.44 -11.62
N GLY A 202 18.70 20.47 -10.86
CA GLY A 202 17.37 20.73 -11.38
C GLY A 202 16.56 19.47 -11.72
N TRP A 203 17.08 18.31 -11.36
CA TRP A 203 16.38 17.03 -11.42
C TRP A 203 16.67 16.24 -10.15
N TYR A 204 15.61 15.84 -9.45
CA TYR A 204 15.68 15.02 -8.24
C TYR A 204 14.81 13.79 -8.42
N ASP A 205 15.41 12.62 -8.39
CA ASP A 205 14.71 11.35 -8.45
C ASP A 205 15.02 10.56 -7.18
N ARG A 206 14.01 10.09 -6.49
CA ARG A 206 14.14 9.32 -5.25
C ARG A 206 13.32 8.05 -5.31
N HIS A 207 13.91 6.98 -4.79
CA HIS A 207 13.24 5.74 -4.50
C HIS A 207 12.87 5.67 -3.03
N HIS A 208 11.62 5.39 -2.77
CA HIS A 208 11.08 5.23 -1.43
C HIS A 208 10.17 4.01 -1.38
N ALA A 209 10.67 2.89 -1.95
CA ALA A 209 9.99 1.61 -1.93
C ALA A 209 9.66 1.20 -0.49
N GLY A 210 8.39 1.03 -0.19
CA GLY A 210 7.91 0.79 1.16
C GLY A 210 7.31 2.00 1.85
N GLY A 211 7.49 3.20 1.30
CA GLY A 211 6.92 4.46 1.73
C GLY A 211 6.96 4.75 3.24
N PRO A 212 6.91 5.99 3.67
CA PRO A 212 6.76 6.29 5.09
C PRO A 212 5.36 5.90 5.53
N GLY A 213 5.23 4.69 6.03
CA GLY A 213 4.02 4.28 6.67
C GLY A 213 2.85 3.99 5.74
N CYS A 214 3.01 3.00 4.85
CA CYS A 214 1.89 2.47 4.07
C CYS A 214 0.67 2.11 4.92
N TYR A 215 0.82 2.05 6.24
CA TYR A 215 -0.20 1.71 7.20
C TYR A 215 -0.35 2.73 8.34
N HIS A 216 0.05 3.98 8.16
CA HIS A 216 -0.04 4.98 9.22
C HIS A 216 -1.10 6.03 8.94
N ASP A 217 -1.87 6.40 9.96
CA ASP A 217 -2.87 7.45 9.88
C ASP A 217 -2.29 8.81 9.52
N ASN A 218 -1.01 9.05 9.76
CA ASN A 218 -0.33 10.26 9.34
C ASN A 218 -0.29 10.47 7.82
N LEU A 219 -0.55 9.46 7.00
CA LEU A 219 -0.84 9.63 5.58
C LEU A 219 -2.04 10.54 5.35
N TYR A 220 -2.89 10.73 6.35
CA TYR A 220 -4.05 11.61 6.30
C TYR A 220 -3.76 13.03 6.75
N LEU A 221 -2.63 13.25 7.45
CA LEU A 221 -2.38 14.47 8.21
C LEU A 221 -1.67 15.55 7.45
N GLY A 222 -1.34 15.47 6.27
CA GLY A 222 -0.61 16.60 5.79
C GLY A 222 -0.09 16.54 4.39
N LYS A 223 0.19 17.70 3.98
CA LYS A 223 0.57 18.05 2.63
C LYS A 223 2.07 17.99 2.41
N ASP A 224 2.89 18.04 3.44
CA ASP A 224 4.29 18.31 3.26
C ASP A 224 5.11 17.07 3.56
N ASN A 225 6.22 16.93 2.90
CA ASN A 225 7.32 16.25 3.53
C ASN A 225 7.81 14.96 2.91
N TYR A 226 7.69 14.88 1.62
CA TYR A 226 8.34 13.80 0.90
C TYR A 226 9.73 14.20 0.33
N HIS A 227 10.22 15.45 0.58
CA HIS A 227 11.35 16.01 -0.21
C HIS A 227 12.42 16.70 0.60
N ARG A 228 12.98 16.03 1.60
CA ARG A 228 14.01 16.59 2.46
C ARG A 228 15.24 17.09 1.72
N PHE A 229 15.60 16.45 0.62
CA PHE A 229 16.87 16.68 -0.06
C PHE A 229 16.73 17.41 -1.38
N SER A 230 15.58 17.96 -1.67
CA SER A 230 15.28 18.70 -2.87
C SER A 230 14.77 20.10 -2.54
N ASP A 231 15.23 21.08 -3.29
CA ASP A 231 14.47 22.33 -3.46
C ASP A 231 13.35 22.01 -4.48
N HIS A 232 12.20 21.64 -3.96
CA HIS A 232 11.02 21.20 -4.74
C HIS A 232 10.48 22.25 -5.72
N LYS A 233 11.13 23.39 -5.83
CA LYS A 233 10.83 24.41 -6.84
C LYS A 233 11.91 24.52 -7.89
N LYS A 234 13.16 24.54 -7.49
CA LYS A 234 14.29 24.64 -8.42
C LYS A 234 14.63 23.32 -9.12
N GLU A 235 14.03 22.23 -8.70
CA GLU A 235 14.22 20.91 -9.28
C GLU A 235 12.90 20.30 -9.72
N ILE A 236 12.93 19.54 -10.82
CA ILE A 236 11.90 18.53 -11.08
C ILE A 236 12.01 17.49 -9.99
N VAL A 237 10.90 17.21 -9.33
CA VAL A 237 10.83 16.18 -8.28
C VAL A 237 10.11 14.95 -8.82
N TYR A 238 10.88 13.90 -9.02
CA TYR A 238 10.42 12.61 -9.50
C TYR A 238 10.51 11.57 -8.36
N TRP A 239 9.38 11.03 -7.93
CA TRP A 239 9.35 9.89 -7.03
C TRP A 239 9.36 8.62 -7.84
N GLY A 240 10.55 8.13 -8.14
CA GLY A 240 10.77 7.03 -9.07
C GLY A 240 10.29 5.68 -8.59
N GLU A 241 10.24 5.47 -7.28
CA GLU A 241 9.64 4.27 -6.67
C GLU A 241 8.96 4.63 -5.35
N ASP A 242 7.64 4.57 -5.33
CA ASP A 242 6.84 4.78 -4.13
C ASP A 242 6.14 3.47 -3.74
N GLY A 243 6.23 3.09 -2.47
CA GLY A 243 5.80 1.78 -2.02
C GLY A 243 4.33 1.50 -2.23
N ALA A 244 4.03 0.27 -2.63
CA ALA A 244 2.69 -0.29 -2.62
C ALA A 244 2.61 -1.49 -1.67
N ILE A 245 1.39 -1.89 -1.30
CA ILE A 245 1.17 -3.04 -0.44
C ILE A 245 1.00 -4.27 -1.30
N GLY A 246 1.84 -5.29 -1.08
CA GLY A 246 1.72 -6.58 -1.75
C GLY A 246 0.43 -7.28 -1.38
N THR A 247 -0.31 -7.71 -2.38
CA THR A 247 -1.55 -8.49 -2.23
C THR A 247 -1.57 -9.63 -3.24
N PRO A 248 -2.31 -10.72 -2.99
CA PRO A 248 -2.46 -11.78 -3.97
C PRO A 248 -2.99 -11.26 -5.32
N PRO A 249 -2.62 -11.91 -6.43
CA PRO A 249 -3.18 -11.61 -7.74
C PRO A 249 -4.66 -12.02 -7.83
N ARG A 250 -5.34 -11.61 -8.89
CA ARG A 250 -6.73 -11.98 -9.19
C ARG A 250 -6.79 -13.43 -9.70
N LEU A 251 -6.53 -14.37 -8.81
CA LEU A 251 -6.33 -15.79 -9.11
C LEU A 251 -7.45 -16.41 -9.96
N GLN A 252 -8.69 -16.04 -9.72
CA GLN A 252 -9.82 -16.56 -10.50
C GLN A 252 -9.80 -16.04 -11.94
N LEU A 253 -9.54 -14.75 -12.14
CA LEU A 253 -9.46 -14.16 -13.49
C LEU A 253 -8.28 -14.74 -14.26
N ILE A 254 -7.14 -14.94 -13.59
CA ILE A 254 -5.98 -15.61 -14.20
C ILE A 254 -6.32 -17.04 -14.60
N ARG A 255 -6.96 -17.81 -13.72
CA ARG A 255 -7.38 -19.18 -14.01
C ARG A 255 -8.33 -19.22 -15.21
N GLU A 256 -9.32 -18.34 -15.27
CA GLU A 256 -10.26 -18.24 -16.39
C GLU A 256 -9.54 -17.92 -17.71
N ASP A 257 -8.56 -16.99 -17.69
CA ASP A 257 -7.76 -16.61 -18.86
C ASP A 257 -6.88 -17.78 -19.35
N ILE A 258 -6.23 -18.51 -18.44
CA ILE A 258 -5.45 -19.72 -18.76
C ILE A 258 -6.32 -20.79 -19.41
N LEU A 259 -7.46 -21.10 -18.80
CA LEU A 259 -8.37 -22.15 -19.30
C LEU A 259 -8.98 -21.78 -20.66
N LYS A 260 -9.39 -20.51 -20.82
CA LYS A 260 -9.95 -20.00 -22.07
C LYS A 260 -8.95 -20.01 -23.21
N SER A 261 -7.70 -19.62 -22.93
CA SER A 261 -6.64 -19.56 -23.93
C SER A 261 -6.01 -20.91 -24.23
N GLY A 262 -6.23 -21.92 -23.39
CA GLY A 262 -5.57 -23.23 -23.48
C GLY A 262 -4.08 -23.22 -23.18
N LYS A 263 -3.55 -22.13 -22.65
CA LYS A 263 -2.12 -21.93 -22.40
C LYS A 263 -1.66 -22.53 -21.07
N MET A 264 -2.01 -23.79 -20.82
CA MET A 264 -1.70 -24.51 -19.59
C MET A 264 -0.18 -24.66 -19.32
N ASN A 265 0.63 -24.63 -20.37
CA ASN A 265 2.10 -24.74 -20.27
C ASN A 265 2.81 -23.39 -20.34
N SER A 266 2.06 -22.28 -20.22
CA SER A 266 2.68 -20.95 -20.16
C SER A 266 3.42 -20.75 -18.83
N TRP A 267 4.29 -19.76 -18.83
CA TRP A 267 5.14 -19.47 -17.67
C TRP A 267 4.31 -19.19 -16.40
N GLU A 268 4.59 -19.91 -15.33
CA GLU A 268 3.87 -19.86 -14.05
C GLU A 268 2.38 -20.29 -14.08
N ALA A 269 1.81 -20.77 -15.19
CA ALA A 269 0.40 -21.13 -15.26
C ALA A 269 0.01 -22.19 -14.22
N ASP A 270 0.78 -23.26 -14.10
CA ASP A 270 0.54 -24.33 -13.13
C ASP A 270 0.59 -23.81 -11.68
N ASP A 271 1.49 -22.86 -11.40
CA ASP A 271 1.61 -22.22 -10.09
C ASP A 271 0.36 -21.43 -9.70
N TYR A 272 -0.20 -20.67 -10.64
CA TYR A 272 -1.45 -19.93 -10.44
C TYR A 272 -2.67 -20.82 -10.25
N LEU A 273 -2.76 -21.93 -11.00
CA LEU A 273 -3.84 -22.89 -10.85
C LEU A 273 -3.83 -23.56 -9.47
N GLN A 274 -2.66 -24.03 -9.02
CA GLN A 274 -2.49 -24.60 -7.69
C GLN A 274 -2.77 -23.57 -6.57
N TRP A 275 -2.42 -22.31 -6.80
CA TRP A 275 -2.68 -21.24 -5.85
C TRP A 275 -4.18 -20.95 -5.73
N TYR A 276 -4.88 -20.89 -6.87
CA TYR A 276 -6.34 -20.79 -6.88
C TYR A 276 -6.98 -21.96 -6.09
N ASP A 277 -6.59 -23.20 -6.38
CA ASP A 277 -7.14 -24.39 -5.71
C ASP A 277 -6.92 -24.37 -4.19
N ALA A 278 -5.78 -23.86 -3.74
CA ALA A 278 -5.49 -23.73 -2.32
C ALA A 278 -6.42 -22.72 -1.62
N TYR A 279 -6.69 -21.59 -2.27
CA TYR A 279 -7.59 -20.58 -1.72
C TYR A 279 -9.05 -21.02 -1.76
N ASP A 280 -9.50 -21.61 -2.85
CA ASP A 280 -10.87 -22.17 -3.00
C ASP A 280 -11.16 -23.24 -1.94
N ARG A 281 -10.18 -24.13 -1.72
CA ARG A 281 -10.27 -25.14 -0.67
C ARG A 281 -10.39 -24.52 0.72
N PHE A 282 -9.55 -23.53 1.04
CA PHE A 282 -9.61 -22.85 2.33
C PHE A 282 -10.95 -22.17 2.57
N LEU A 283 -11.48 -21.45 1.58
CA LEU A 283 -12.78 -20.77 1.71
C LEU A 283 -13.87 -21.79 2.09
N LYS A 284 -13.91 -22.93 1.43
CA LYS A 284 -14.91 -23.99 1.67
C LYS A 284 -14.70 -24.73 2.99
N GLU A 285 -13.47 -25.18 3.26
CA GLU A 285 -13.19 -26.01 4.44
C GLU A 285 -13.24 -25.21 5.75
N LYS A 286 -12.91 -23.92 5.73
CA LYS A 286 -12.91 -23.05 6.90
C LYS A 286 -14.16 -22.16 7.02
N GLY A 287 -15.16 -22.34 6.16
CA GLY A 287 -16.45 -21.64 6.21
C GLY A 287 -16.37 -20.16 5.91
N PHE A 288 -15.43 -19.75 5.06
CA PHE A 288 -15.31 -18.37 4.57
C PHE A 288 -16.09 -18.12 3.27
N ASP A 289 -16.67 -19.13 2.68
CA ASP A 289 -17.45 -19.06 1.45
C ASP A 289 -18.70 -18.19 1.55
N LYS A 290 -19.22 -17.97 2.76
CA LYS A 290 -20.31 -16.99 3.00
C LYS A 290 -19.82 -15.54 2.95
N ALA A 291 -18.61 -15.29 3.45
CA ALA A 291 -17.99 -13.96 3.44
C ALA A 291 -17.40 -13.62 2.06
N PHE A 292 -16.82 -14.62 1.41
CA PHE A 292 -16.20 -14.54 0.10
C PHE A 292 -16.69 -15.69 -0.76
N PRO A 293 -17.81 -15.51 -1.49
CA PRO A 293 -18.41 -16.57 -2.31
C PRO A 293 -17.47 -17.16 -3.35
N THR A 294 -16.50 -16.36 -3.81
CA THR A 294 -15.49 -16.78 -4.79
C THR A 294 -14.09 -16.40 -4.34
N VAL A 295 -13.08 -17.05 -4.91
CA VAL A 295 -11.67 -16.66 -4.71
C VAL A 295 -11.43 -15.23 -5.18
N ASP A 296 -12.16 -14.78 -6.21
CA ASP A 296 -12.07 -13.40 -6.70
C ASP A 296 -12.56 -12.39 -5.66
N ASP A 297 -13.64 -12.67 -4.96
CA ASP A 297 -14.15 -11.78 -3.89
C ASP A 297 -13.10 -11.59 -2.79
N LEU A 298 -12.39 -12.66 -2.40
CA LEU A 298 -11.32 -12.59 -1.41
C LEU A 298 -10.12 -11.78 -1.92
N THR A 299 -9.60 -12.14 -3.11
CA THR A 299 -8.39 -11.47 -3.64
C THR A 299 -8.66 -10.01 -3.99
N ARG A 300 -9.84 -9.69 -4.49
CA ARG A 300 -10.30 -8.32 -4.77
C ARG A 300 -10.45 -7.50 -3.50
N SER A 301 -10.99 -8.06 -2.43
CA SER A 301 -11.08 -7.39 -1.14
C SER A 301 -9.69 -6.99 -0.61
N MET A 302 -8.70 -7.86 -0.73
CA MET A 302 -7.30 -7.55 -0.39
C MET A 302 -6.71 -6.49 -1.33
N GLY A 303 -6.98 -6.60 -2.63
CA GLY A 303 -6.56 -5.60 -3.62
C GLY A 303 -7.11 -4.20 -3.33
N ASN A 304 -8.35 -4.12 -2.84
CA ASN A 304 -8.96 -2.85 -2.41
C ASN A 304 -8.25 -2.23 -1.20
N VAL A 305 -7.70 -3.04 -0.29
CA VAL A 305 -6.84 -2.53 0.79
C VAL A 305 -5.59 -1.87 0.22
N SER A 306 -4.88 -2.55 -0.70
CA SER A 306 -3.72 -1.97 -1.38
C SER A 306 -4.08 -0.67 -2.09
N PHE A 307 -5.16 -0.65 -2.85
CA PHE A 307 -5.61 0.52 -3.61
C PHE A 307 -6.01 1.69 -2.71
N TYR A 308 -6.61 1.41 -1.57
CA TYR A 308 -6.94 2.44 -0.60
C TYR A 308 -5.67 3.13 -0.08
N TYR A 309 -4.69 2.38 0.42
CA TYR A 309 -3.47 2.95 0.98
C TYR A 309 -2.62 3.64 -0.10
N GLN A 310 -2.49 3.03 -1.28
CA GLN A 310 -1.80 3.66 -2.40
C GLN A 310 -2.49 4.97 -2.83
N GLY A 311 -3.81 4.96 -2.87
CA GLY A 311 -4.60 6.15 -3.14
C GLY A 311 -4.38 7.27 -2.13
N ARG A 312 -4.27 6.95 -0.85
CA ARG A 312 -3.98 7.94 0.22
C ARG A 312 -2.57 8.54 0.08
N ILE A 313 -1.58 7.75 -0.31
CA ILE A 313 -0.23 8.25 -0.63
C ILE A 313 -0.30 9.23 -1.81
N ILE A 314 -0.94 8.82 -2.91
CA ILE A 314 -1.14 9.66 -4.10
C ILE A 314 -1.84 10.98 -3.73
N GLU A 315 -2.86 10.92 -2.91
CA GLU A 315 -3.59 12.10 -2.45
C GLU A 315 -2.66 13.09 -1.71
N ASN A 316 -1.83 12.60 -0.77
CA ASN A 316 -0.87 13.42 -0.06
C ASN A 316 0.13 14.07 -1.00
N ILE A 317 0.68 13.32 -1.95
CA ILE A 317 1.59 13.82 -2.98
C ILE A 317 0.93 14.95 -3.76
N ARG A 318 -0.33 14.76 -4.19
CA ARG A 318 -1.00 15.72 -5.07
C ARG A 318 -1.48 17.00 -4.37
N ILE A 319 -1.85 16.92 -3.09
CA ILE A 319 -2.23 18.12 -2.32
C ILE A 319 -1.03 18.94 -1.86
N SER A 320 0.18 18.37 -1.87
CA SER A 320 1.40 19.05 -1.42
C SER A 320 1.99 20.03 -2.42
N ASN A 321 1.77 19.85 -3.73
CA ASN A 321 2.40 20.58 -4.83
C ASN A 321 3.93 20.48 -4.90
N THR A 322 4.51 19.44 -4.32
CA THR A 322 5.96 19.30 -4.20
C THR A 322 6.52 18.25 -5.16
N VAL A 323 5.67 17.56 -5.93
CA VAL A 323 6.04 16.47 -6.81
C VAL A 323 5.53 16.69 -8.22
N ASP A 324 6.42 16.52 -9.21
CA ASP A 324 6.10 16.62 -10.63
C ASP A 324 5.82 15.24 -11.24
N ALA A 325 6.35 14.18 -10.62
CA ALA A 325 6.11 12.81 -11.02
C ALA A 325 6.16 11.85 -9.83
N TYR A 326 5.31 10.84 -9.82
CA TYR A 326 5.40 9.73 -8.87
C TYR A 326 5.17 8.40 -9.57
N ALA A 327 5.92 7.38 -9.17
CA ALA A 327 5.83 6.03 -9.70
C ALA A 327 5.51 5.03 -8.60
N VAL A 328 4.38 4.35 -8.73
CA VAL A 328 4.04 3.24 -7.83
C VAL A 328 5.03 2.10 -8.07
N ASN A 329 5.63 1.60 -7.02
CA ASN A 329 6.46 0.40 -7.08
C ASN A 329 5.60 -0.80 -6.57
N GLY A 330 4.91 -1.52 -7.46
CA GLY A 330 5.13 -1.43 -8.91
C GLY A 330 3.86 -1.73 -9.69
N TRP A 331 4.04 -1.88 -10.98
CA TRP A 331 2.94 -2.15 -11.90
C TRP A 331 2.45 -3.60 -11.79
N GLU A 332 3.14 -4.57 -12.41
CA GLU A 332 2.77 -5.98 -12.30
C GLU A 332 3.45 -6.66 -11.10
N SER A 333 2.73 -7.57 -10.47
CA SER A 333 3.29 -8.46 -9.45
C SER A 333 3.53 -9.86 -9.96
N MET A 334 4.62 -10.44 -9.53
CA MET A 334 5.01 -11.79 -9.88
C MET A 334 5.92 -12.39 -8.80
N LYS A 335 6.13 -13.70 -8.87
CA LYS A 335 6.86 -14.45 -7.84
C LYS A 335 8.35 -14.10 -7.76
N LEU A 336 8.98 -13.77 -8.88
CA LEU A 336 10.42 -13.50 -8.94
C LEU A 336 10.80 -12.11 -8.46
N GLU A 337 9.96 -11.12 -8.76
CA GLU A 337 10.21 -9.71 -8.49
C GLU A 337 8.88 -9.00 -8.22
N ASN A 338 8.91 -7.87 -7.55
CA ASN A 338 7.77 -6.97 -7.39
C ASN A 338 6.50 -7.59 -6.80
N HIS A 339 6.55 -7.95 -5.54
CA HIS A 339 5.38 -8.46 -4.81
C HIS A 339 4.26 -7.42 -4.63
N SER A 340 4.58 -6.14 -4.76
CA SER A 340 3.69 -5.00 -4.48
C SER A 340 2.94 -4.46 -5.70
N GLY A 341 3.02 -5.12 -6.86
CA GLY A 341 2.33 -4.68 -8.08
C GLY A 341 0.83 -4.41 -7.88
N ILE A 342 0.35 -3.32 -8.48
CA ILE A 342 -1.07 -2.94 -8.44
C ILE A 342 -1.93 -3.67 -9.46
N VAL A 343 -1.31 -4.31 -10.43
CA VAL A 343 -1.93 -5.33 -11.28
C VAL A 343 -1.20 -6.65 -11.08
N ASP A 344 -1.79 -7.73 -11.51
CA ASP A 344 -1.13 -9.03 -11.58
C ASP A 344 -0.32 -9.21 -12.88
N ASN A 345 0.34 -10.35 -13.03
CA ASN A 345 1.12 -10.65 -14.23
C ASN A 345 0.28 -10.71 -15.52
N TYR A 346 -1.02 -10.97 -15.41
CA TYR A 346 -1.99 -10.94 -16.53
C TYR A 346 -2.59 -9.55 -16.77
N ARG A 347 -2.12 -8.53 -16.03
CA ARG A 347 -2.57 -7.13 -16.12
C ARG A 347 -3.99 -6.87 -15.64
N PHE A 348 -4.55 -7.76 -14.83
CA PHE A 348 -5.79 -7.45 -14.12
C PHE A 348 -5.50 -6.56 -12.92
N PRO A 349 -6.20 -5.42 -12.74
CA PRO A 349 -6.14 -4.63 -11.53
C PRO A 349 -6.48 -5.50 -10.31
N LYS A 350 -5.67 -5.47 -9.27
CA LYS A 350 -5.86 -6.34 -8.10
C LYS A 350 -7.08 -6.00 -7.25
N GLY A 351 -7.52 -4.75 -7.26
CA GLY A 351 -8.75 -4.27 -6.63
C GLY A 351 -9.70 -3.65 -7.65
N ASP A 352 -10.77 -3.04 -7.16
CA ASP A 352 -11.71 -2.26 -7.96
C ASP A 352 -11.02 -0.97 -8.42
N PRO A 353 -10.87 -0.72 -9.73
CA PRO A 353 -10.06 0.40 -10.23
C PRO A 353 -10.46 1.77 -9.68
N GLU A 354 -11.74 2.00 -9.43
CA GLU A 354 -12.28 3.25 -8.91
C GLU A 354 -11.77 3.60 -7.51
N VAL A 355 -11.40 2.60 -6.70
CA VAL A 355 -10.84 2.83 -5.35
C VAL A 355 -9.54 3.63 -5.44
N MET A 356 -8.70 3.36 -6.44
CA MET A 356 -7.45 4.09 -6.68
C MET A 356 -7.63 5.26 -7.65
N ALA A 357 -8.40 5.07 -8.72
CA ALA A 357 -8.59 6.07 -9.77
C ALA A 357 -9.15 7.40 -9.26
N ARG A 358 -9.98 7.36 -8.22
CA ARG A 358 -10.51 8.59 -7.60
C ARG A 358 -9.41 9.56 -7.16
N TYR A 359 -8.32 9.05 -6.63
CA TYR A 359 -7.18 9.84 -6.17
C TYR A 359 -6.30 10.36 -7.32
N ASN A 360 -6.44 9.76 -8.50
CA ASN A 360 -5.81 10.20 -9.75
C ASN A 360 -6.70 11.14 -10.60
N ALA A 361 -7.93 11.40 -10.16
CA ALA A 361 -8.84 12.28 -10.88
C ALA A 361 -8.26 13.69 -11.03
N PRO A 362 -8.42 14.36 -12.20
CA PRO A 362 -7.84 15.68 -12.44
C PRO A 362 -8.53 16.82 -11.67
N LEU A 363 -9.68 16.54 -11.09
CA LEU A 363 -10.41 17.47 -10.22
C LEU A 363 -11.16 16.67 -9.17
N TYR A 364 -10.82 16.84 -7.88
CA TYR A 364 -11.54 16.25 -6.77
C TYR A 364 -11.29 17.00 -5.46
N LEU A 365 -12.13 16.74 -4.45
CA LEU A 365 -11.94 17.22 -3.09
C LEU A 365 -11.35 16.09 -2.23
N ALA A 366 -10.22 16.35 -1.57
CA ALA A 366 -9.64 15.47 -0.60
C ALA A 366 -10.18 15.83 0.80
N VAL A 367 -10.80 14.88 1.46
CA VAL A 367 -11.24 14.97 2.86
C VAL A 367 -10.19 14.29 3.72
N LYS A 368 -9.55 15.06 4.60
CA LYS A 368 -8.47 14.58 5.47
C LYS A 368 -8.93 14.65 6.92
N MET A 369 -8.81 13.56 7.64
CA MET A 369 -9.12 13.48 9.06
C MET A 369 -7.87 13.17 9.87
N ASN A 370 -7.65 13.88 10.96
CA ASN A 370 -6.51 13.60 11.83
C ASN A 370 -6.62 12.25 12.56
N ARG A 371 -7.84 11.73 12.71
CA ARG A 371 -8.15 10.40 13.26
C ARG A 371 -9.38 9.85 12.58
N LYS A 372 -9.28 8.62 12.10
CA LYS A 372 -10.37 7.92 11.39
C LYS A 372 -11.02 6.82 12.25
N VAL A 373 -10.29 6.26 13.19
CA VAL A 373 -10.80 5.28 14.17
C VAL A 373 -10.80 5.96 15.53
N VAL A 374 -11.97 6.13 16.11
CA VAL A 374 -12.16 6.92 17.34
C VAL A 374 -13.19 6.28 18.26
N SER A 375 -13.18 6.69 19.53
CA SER A 375 -14.32 6.41 20.40
C SER A 375 -15.49 7.36 20.11
N THR A 376 -16.71 6.93 20.36
CA THR A 376 -17.85 7.85 20.38
C THR A 376 -17.58 8.97 21.37
N GLY A 377 -17.86 10.21 20.98
CA GLY A 377 -17.58 11.41 21.79
C GLY A 377 -16.19 12.01 21.60
N ASP A 378 -15.26 11.32 20.97
CA ASP A 378 -13.95 11.89 20.60
C ASP A 378 -14.08 12.92 19.50
N THR A 379 -13.21 13.94 19.53
CA THR A 379 -13.16 14.94 18.46
C THR A 379 -12.21 14.50 17.36
N THR A 380 -12.69 14.53 16.11
CA THR A 380 -11.89 14.44 14.89
C THR A 380 -11.84 15.80 14.20
N LEU A 381 -10.65 16.21 13.76
CA LEU A 381 -10.47 17.42 12.94
C LEU A 381 -10.44 17.03 11.47
N VAL A 382 -11.21 17.76 10.67
CA VAL A 382 -11.39 17.52 9.24
C VAL A 382 -10.80 18.69 8.47
N ASP A 383 -9.93 18.41 7.52
CA ASP A 383 -9.40 19.35 6.56
C ASP A 383 -9.92 19.00 5.16
N THR A 384 -10.13 20.01 4.33
CA THR A 384 -10.57 19.82 2.94
C THR A 384 -9.62 20.51 1.98
N TYR A 385 -9.10 19.74 1.03
CA TYR A 385 -8.24 20.22 -0.04
C TYR A 385 -8.93 20.02 -1.39
N ILE A 386 -8.58 20.84 -2.36
CA ILE A 386 -8.90 20.61 -3.76
C ILE A 386 -7.65 20.22 -4.52
N VAL A 387 -7.75 19.21 -5.37
CA VAL A 387 -6.79 18.95 -6.46
C VAL A 387 -7.43 19.43 -7.75
N ASN A 388 -6.78 20.36 -8.46
CA ASN A 388 -7.38 21.15 -9.53
C ASN A 388 -6.49 21.25 -10.79
N GLU A 389 -6.39 20.17 -11.56
CA GLU A 389 -5.73 20.19 -12.88
C GLU A 389 -6.63 20.78 -14.00
N LYS A 390 -7.87 21.14 -13.68
CA LYS A 390 -8.84 21.74 -14.62
C LYS A 390 -8.84 23.25 -14.62
N ASN A 391 -7.94 23.88 -13.85
CA ASN A 391 -7.84 25.33 -13.71
C ASN A 391 -9.16 26.00 -13.30
N LEU A 392 -9.94 25.34 -12.42
CA LEU A 392 -11.11 25.96 -11.80
C LEU A 392 -10.66 27.18 -10.99
N LYS A 393 -11.35 28.34 -11.13
CA LYS A 393 -10.96 29.57 -10.48
C LYS A 393 -12.19 30.40 -10.06
N GLY A 394 -12.12 31.02 -8.89
CA GLY A 394 -13.16 31.92 -8.40
C GLY A 394 -13.65 31.59 -7.00
N SER A 395 -14.78 32.18 -6.61
CA SER A 395 -15.42 32.04 -5.30
C SER A 395 -16.55 31.03 -5.37
N TYR A 396 -16.57 30.10 -4.38
CA TYR A 396 -17.49 28.98 -4.28
C TYR A 396 -17.99 28.82 -2.85
N ILE A 397 -19.02 28.00 -2.66
CA ILE A 397 -19.43 27.50 -1.34
C ILE A 397 -18.88 26.08 -1.18
N LEU A 398 -18.08 25.89 -0.17
CA LEU A 398 -17.72 24.56 0.32
C LEU A 398 -18.81 24.09 1.28
N ASN A 399 -19.35 22.91 1.03
CA ASN A 399 -20.37 22.29 1.86
C ASN A 399 -19.84 20.94 2.36
N LEU A 400 -19.69 20.80 3.68
CA LEU A 400 -19.31 19.55 4.34
C LEU A 400 -20.54 18.98 5.03
N VAL A 401 -20.77 17.68 4.87
CA VAL A 401 -21.91 16.97 5.45
C VAL A 401 -21.42 15.64 6.02
N ALA A 402 -21.65 15.42 7.31
CA ALA A 402 -21.45 14.13 7.94
C ALA A 402 -22.76 13.34 7.95
N LYS A 403 -22.73 12.10 7.45
CA LYS A 403 -23.88 11.19 7.39
C LYS A 403 -23.57 9.89 8.13
N ASP A 404 -24.54 9.43 8.94
CA ASP A 404 -24.48 8.11 9.55
C ASP A 404 -24.68 6.97 8.52
N GLU A 405 -24.62 5.71 8.97
CA GLU A 405 -24.82 4.53 8.10
C GLU A 405 -26.22 4.46 7.47
N SER A 406 -27.21 5.09 8.08
CA SER A 406 -28.56 5.19 7.55
C SER A 406 -28.71 6.33 6.54
N GLY A 407 -27.67 7.12 6.32
CA GLY A 407 -27.67 8.29 5.43
C GLY A 407 -28.23 9.57 6.05
N ASN A 408 -28.56 9.56 7.36
CA ASN A 408 -29.05 10.77 8.05
C ASN A 408 -27.89 11.74 8.24
N VAL A 409 -28.18 13.03 8.03
CA VAL A 409 -27.23 14.10 8.30
C VAL A 409 -27.10 14.32 9.79
N VAL A 410 -25.91 14.06 10.34
CA VAL A 410 -25.60 14.22 11.78
C VAL A 410 -24.82 15.49 12.08
N ALA A 411 -24.15 16.06 11.10
CA ALA A 411 -23.50 17.38 11.18
C ALA A 411 -23.31 17.98 9.79
N SER A 412 -23.17 19.30 9.74
CA SER A 412 -22.86 20.00 8.50
C SER A 412 -22.09 21.29 8.76
N HIS A 413 -21.29 21.70 7.79
CA HIS A 413 -20.56 22.97 7.79
C HIS A 413 -20.56 23.56 6.38
N LYS A 414 -20.77 24.88 6.28
CA LYS A 414 -20.74 25.60 5.00
C LYS A 414 -19.93 26.86 5.15
N GLU A 415 -19.05 27.10 4.20
CA GLU A 415 -18.29 28.34 4.14
C GLU A 415 -18.01 28.78 2.71
N ARG A 416 -17.68 30.06 2.56
CA ARG A 416 -17.24 30.63 1.28
C ARG A 416 -15.73 30.44 1.14
N VAL A 417 -15.31 29.81 0.05
CA VAL A 417 -13.90 29.56 -0.26
C VAL A 417 -13.52 30.17 -1.60
N THR A 418 -12.24 30.47 -1.77
CA THR A 418 -11.68 30.93 -3.04
C THR A 418 -10.73 29.87 -3.60
N VAL A 419 -11.03 29.38 -4.80
CA VAL A 419 -10.15 28.50 -5.57
C VAL A 419 -9.24 29.37 -6.43
N LYS A 420 -7.92 29.21 -6.28
CA LYS A 420 -6.93 30.09 -6.94
C LYS A 420 -6.72 29.73 -8.40
N GLY A 421 -6.80 28.45 -8.75
CA GLY A 421 -6.41 27.96 -10.07
C GLY A 421 -4.89 28.10 -10.30
N GLY A 422 -4.48 28.00 -11.56
CA GLY A 422 -3.05 28.09 -11.92
C GLY A 422 -2.35 26.75 -11.92
N ASN A 423 -1.05 26.78 -11.73
CA ASN A 423 -0.19 25.59 -11.82
C ASN A 423 -0.01 24.87 -10.50
N ASP A 424 -0.33 25.46 -9.35
CA ASP A 424 -0.38 24.78 -8.06
C ASP A 424 -1.72 24.06 -7.94
N TYR A 425 -1.70 22.75 -8.13
CA TYR A 425 -2.92 21.97 -8.24
C TYR A 425 -3.56 21.65 -6.89
N GLY A 426 -2.77 21.46 -5.84
CA GLY A 426 -3.25 21.22 -4.49
C GLY A 426 -3.48 22.55 -3.75
N GLN A 427 -4.65 22.72 -3.14
CA GLN A 427 -4.97 23.89 -2.32
C GLN A 427 -5.81 23.47 -1.11
N CYS A 428 -5.41 23.89 0.09
CA CYS A 428 -6.28 23.79 1.26
C CYS A 428 -7.42 24.81 1.11
N LEU A 429 -8.64 24.32 1.19
CA LEU A 429 -9.84 25.16 1.13
C LEU A 429 -10.37 25.49 2.53
N GLN A 430 -10.30 24.50 3.46
CA GLN A 430 -10.79 24.62 4.82
C GLN A 430 -9.95 23.72 5.72
N SER A 431 -9.69 24.14 6.94
CA SER A 431 -8.94 23.37 7.93
C SER A 431 -9.61 23.39 9.30
N GLY A 432 -9.52 22.25 9.99
CA GLY A 432 -9.88 22.14 11.40
C GLY A 432 -11.38 22.14 11.70
N TRP A 433 -12.25 21.70 10.77
CA TRP A 433 -13.64 21.46 11.13
C TRP A 433 -13.72 20.33 12.16
N ALA A 434 -14.17 20.66 13.38
CA ALA A 434 -14.28 19.70 14.46
C ALA A 434 -15.58 18.89 14.31
N PHE A 435 -15.44 17.57 14.21
CA PHE A 435 -16.55 16.62 14.18
C PHE A 435 -16.47 15.66 15.37
N ILE A 436 -17.60 15.38 16.01
CA ILE A 436 -17.73 14.45 17.14
C ILE A 436 -18.78 13.40 16.79
N PRO A 437 -18.41 12.14 16.56
CA PRO A 437 -19.36 11.06 16.32
C PRO A 437 -20.16 10.76 17.62
N LYS A 438 -21.48 10.79 17.52
CA LYS A 438 -22.38 10.53 18.65
C LYS A 438 -22.85 9.09 18.72
N SER A 439 -22.66 8.32 17.66
CA SER A 439 -23.02 6.91 17.56
C SER A 439 -21.86 6.09 17.04
N LYS A 440 -21.80 4.81 17.41
CA LYS A 440 -20.86 3.84 16.85
C LYS A 440 -21.14 3.56 15.38
N GLY A 441 -20.17 2.99 14.68
CA GLY A 441 -20.26 2.62 13.25
C GLY A 441 -19.65 3.68 12.34
N TYR A 442 -19.95 3.58 11.07
CA TYR A 442 -19.38 4.48 10.06
C TYR A 442 -20.11 5.82 10.02
N THR A 443 -19.33 6.85 9.85
CA THR A 443 -19.81 8.17 9.44
C THR A 443 -19.10 8.56 8.15
N ARG A 444 -19.85 8.87 7.10
CA ARG A 444 -19.31 9.41 5.85
C ARG A 444 -19.26 10.92 5.92
N ILE A 445 -18.08 11.50 5.74
CA ILE A 445 -17.89 12.94 5.63
C ILE A 445 -17.76 13.27 4.13
N GLU A 446 -18.78 13.92 3.60
CA GLU A 446 -18.86 14.35 2.22
C GLU A 446 -18.50 15.82 2.10
N ALA A 447 -17.68 16.17 1.12
CA ALA A 447 -17.36 17.54 0.74
C ALA A 447 -17.88 17.82 -0.68
N SER A 448 -18.50 18.97 -0.88
CA SER A 448 -18.90 19.41 -2.21
C SER A 448 -18.61 20.91 -2.41
N LEU A 449 -18.18 21.26 -3.61
CA LEU A 449 -17.91 22.64 -4.02
C LEU A 449 -19.03 23.12 -4.95
N LEU A 450 -19.74 24.16 -4.52
CA LEU A 450 -20.95 24.63 -5.18
C LEU A 450 -20.77 26.02 -5.82
N LYS A 451 -21.30 26.19 -7.02
CA LYS A 451 -21.51 27.50 -7.65
C LYS A 451 -23.01 27.73 -7.80
N GLY A 452 -23.58 28.55 -6.93
CA GLY A 452 -25.03 28.64 -6.81
C GLY A 452 -25.61 27.30 -6.31
N LYS A 453 -26.46 26.67 -7.11
CA LYS A 453 -27.05 25.37 -6.84
C LYS A 453 -26.32 24.19 -7.51
N THR A 454 -25.32 24.47 -8.34
CA THR A 454 -24.61 23.46 -9.12
C THR A 454 -23.41 22.93 -8.35
N GLU A 455 -23.36 21.60 -8.14
CA GLU A 455 -22.18 20.90 -7.64
C GLU A 455 -21.16 20.75 -8.78
N LEU A 456 -19.95 21.23 -8.56
CA LEU A 456 -18.86 21.19 -9.56
C LEU A 456 -17.90 20.04 -9.29
N VAL A 457 -17.63 19.76 -8.04
CA VAL A 457 -16.71 18.71 -7.61
C VAL A 457 -17.09 18.26 -6.21
N LYS A 458 -16.84 16.99 -5.95
CA LYS A 458 -17.08 16.34 -4.66
C LYS A 458 -15.92 15.45 -4.24
N GLY A 459 -15.92 15.07 -2.99
CA GLY A 459 -15.06 14.04 -2.41
C GLY A 459 -15.61 13.61 -1.08
N ASP A 460 -15.12 12.52 -0.55
CA ASP A 460 -15.57 11.99 0.72
C ASP A 460 -14.50 11.13 1.39
N ASP A 461 -14.65 10.93 2.69
CA ASP A 461 -13.92 9.91 3.44
C ASP A 461 -14.79 9.35 4.57
N LEU A 462 -14.41 8.19 5.11
CA LEU A 462 -15.12 7.50 6.18
C LEU A 462 -14.37 7.62 7.51
N LEU A 463 -15.13 7.82 8.57
CA LEU A 463 -14.71 7.69 9.96
C LEU A 463 -15.41 6.47 10.56
N PHE A 464 -14.72 5.73 11.42
CA PHE A 464 -15.30 4.60 12.17
C PHE A 464 -15.23 4.87 13.67
N ALA A 465 -16.38 4.92 14.31
CA ALA A 465 -16.51 5.16 15.75
C ALA A 465 -16.86 3.87 16.49
N VAL A 466 -16.18 3.62 17.60
CA VAL A 466 -16.42 2.47 18.47
C VAL A 466 -16.91 2.96 19.83
N GLU A 467 -17.90 2.28 20.36
CA GLU A 467 -18.35 2.43 21.74
C GLU A 467 -18.02 1.16 22.51
N LEU A 468 -17.05 1.26 23.43
CA LEU A 468 -16.65 0.12 24.24
C LEU A 468 -17.82 -0.37 25.08
N ASN A 469 -18.11 -1.67 24.97
CA ASN A 469 -19.29 -2.25 25.60
C ASN A 469 -18.93 -3.51 26.41
N THR A 470 -19.01 -3.41 27.73
CA THR A 470 -18.77 -4.50 28.69
C THR A 470 -20.02 -5.27 29.06
N LYS A 471 -21.22 -4.86 28.59
CA LYS A 471 -22.48 -5.53 28.91
C LYS A 471 -22.44 -7.00 28.47
N GLY A 472 -22.77 -7.88 29.40
CA GLY A 472 -22.78 -9.33 29.17
C GLY A 472 -21.41 -10.00 29.24
N ILE A 473 -20.38 -9.31 29.71
CA ILE A 473 -19.08 -9.91 30.04
C ILE A 473 -19.08 -10.26 31.53
N THR A 474 -18.66 -11.50 31.84
CA THR A 474 -18.48 -11.92 33.25
C THR A 474 -17.16 -11.36 33.80
N THR A 475 -17.20 -11.01 35.10
CA THR A 475 -15.99 -10.74 35.88
C THR A 475 -15.44 -11.98 36.59
N GLN A 476 -16.13 -13.13 36.45
CA GLN A 476 -15.71 -14.43 36.99
C GLN A 476 -14.63 -15.01 36.09
N GLY A 477 -13.39 -14.63 36.32
CA GLY A 477 -12.21 -15.08 35.53
C GLY A 477 -10.92 -14.62 36.16
N SER A 478 -9.81 -14.90 35.48
CA SER A 478 -8.46 -14.53 35.92
C SER A 478 -7.65 -14.00 34.74
N VAL A 479 -6.62 -13.19 35.01
CA VAL A 479 -5.73 -12.64 34.02
C VAL A 479 -4.28 -13.01 34.32
N ALA A 480 -3.61 -13.66 33.39
CA ALA A 480 -2.19 -13.97 33.42
C ALA A 480 -1.45 -13.02 32.48
N ASP A 481 -0.96 -11.90 33.02
CA ASP A 481 -0.22 -10.88 32.25
C ASP A 481 0.83 -10.23 33.15
N THR A 482 2.11 -10.55 32.91
CA THR A 482 3.23 -10.01 33.71
C THR A 482 3.40 -8.51 33.58
N THR A 483 2.85 -7.91 32.54
CA THR A 483 2.90 -6.44 32.33
C THR A 483 1.82 -5.68 33.08
N GLY A 484 0.78 -6.35 33.51
CA GLY A 484 -0.41 -5.78 34.12
C GLY A 484 -1.29 -4.93 33.19
N ALA A 485 -0.94 -4.82 31.91
CA ALA A 485 -1.67 -3.97 30.97
C ALA A 485 -3.12 -4.41 30.77
N LEU A 486 -3.38 -5.72 30.67
CA LEU A 486 -4.72 -6.27 30.49
C LEU A 486 -5.59 -6.02 31.72
N VAL A 487 -5.05 -6.25 32.93
CA VAL A 487 -5.77 -5.99 34.19
C VAL A 487 -6.12 -4.51 34.34
N ASN A 488 -5.16 -3.62 34.04
CA ASN A 488 -5.38 -2.18 34.12
C ASN A 488 -6.42 -1.70 33.11
N PHE A 489 -6.42 -2.24 31.91
CA PHE A 489 -7.43 -1.95 30.90
C PHE A 489 -8.82 -2.40 31.37
N LEU A 490 -8.96 -3.65 31.83
CA LEU A 490 -10.25 -4.18 32.30
C LEU A 490 -10.80 -3.33 33.47
N ARG A 491 -9.94 -2.97 34.43
CA ARG A 491 -10.33 -2.05 35.51
C ARG A 491 -10.75 -0.69 34.96
N GLY A 492 -10.06 -0.16 33.98
CA GLY A 492 -10.40 1.11 33.33
C GLY A 492 -11.78 1.14 32.66
N VAL A 493 -12.27 -0.02 32.22
CA VAL A 493 -13.63 -0.17 31.66
C VAL A 493 -14.64 -0.70 32.70
N GLY A 494 -14.30 -0.66 33.99
CA GLY A 494 -15.18 -1.04 35.10
C GLY A 494 -15.29 -2.52 35.40
N MET A 495 -14.29 -3.33 34.96
CA MET A 495 -14.26 -4.78 35.23
C MET A 495 -13.11 -5.12 36.18
N GLU A 496 -13.42 -5.48 37.40
CA GLU A 496 -12.44 -5.98 38.37
C GLU A 496 -12.27 -7.48 38.17
N VAL A 497 -11.11 -7.88 37.63
CA VAL A 497 -10.73 -9.26 37.38
C VAL A 497 -9.40 -9.56 38.07
N PRO A 498 -9.31 -10.65 38.88
CA PRO A 498 -8.10 -10.96 39.62
C PRO A 498 -6.92 -11.38 38.74
N VAL A 499 -5.72 -11.10 39.22
CA VAL A 499 -4.49 -11.61 38.62
C VAL A 499 -4.33 -13.09 38.93
N TYR A 500 -4.09 -13.89 37.92
CA TYR A 500 -3.78 -15.31 38.08
C TYR A 500 -2.42 -15.52 38.78
N LYS A 501 -2.40 -16.38 39.82
CA LYS A 501 -1.23 -16.62 40.67
C LYS A 501 -0.62 -18.03 40.54
N GLY A 502 -1.12 -18.83 39.60
CA GLY A 502 -0.73 -20.23 39.43
C GLY A 502 -1.78 -21.21 39.99
N GLY A 503 -1.61 -22.50 39.68
CA GLY A 503 -2.54 -23.57 40.02
C GLY A 503 -3.78 -23.64 39.14
N THR A 504 -4.88 -24.22 39.63
CA THR A 504 -6.14 -24.25 38.89
C THR A 504 -6.72 -22.84 38.82
N PRO A 505 -7.07 -22.30 37.63
CA PRO A 505 -7.66 -20.98 37.52
C PRO A 505 -9.04 -20.90 38.21
N GLU A 506 -9.35 -19.74 38.78
CA GLU A 506 -10.66 -19.48 39.34
C GLU A 506 -11.57 -18.82 38.29
N GLY A 507 -12.87 -19.18 38.32
CA GLY A 507 -13.90 -18.59 37.45
C GLY A 507 -14.03 -19.27 36.07
N ASP A 508 -14.65 -18.57 35.12
CA ASP A 508 -15.10 -19.14 33.84
C ASP A 508 -14.04 -19.06 32.73
N TYR A 509 -13.08 -18.14 32.89
CA TYR A 509 -12.03 -17.96 31.90
C TYR A 509 -10.65 -17.61 32.49
N LEU A 510 -9.61 -17.94 31.75
CA LEU A 510 -8.26 -17.43 31.94
C LEU A 510 -7.85 -16.63 30.71
N LEU A 511 -7.64 -15.32 30.87
CA LEU A 511 -7.11 -14.44 29.83
C LEU A 511 -5.59 -14.37 29.96
N VAL A 512 -4.87 -14.76 28.91
CA VAL A 512 -3.41 -14.81 28.87
C VAL A 512 -2.85 -13.74 27.95
N GLY A 513 -2.09 -12.81 28.53
CA GLY A 513 -1.29 -11.81 27.87
C GLY A 513 0.19 -12.19 27.80
N ALA A 514 1.07 -11.30 28.24
CA ALA A 514 2.52 -11.51 28.28
C ALA A 514 2.90 -12.57 29.33
N TYR A 515 2.59 -13.81 29.03
CA TYR A 515 2.85 -14.99 29.88
C TYR A 515 3.15 -16.20 29.00
N GLU A 516 4.21 -16.94 29.33
CA GLU A 516 4.58 -18.14 28.58
C GLU A 516 4.13 -19.42 29.29
N PRO A 517 3.83 -20.51 28.55
CA PRO A 517 3.42 -21.78 29.12
C PRO A 517 4.43 -22.32 30.15
N THR A 518 5.71 -22.17 29.88
CA THR A 518 6.81 -22.68 30.74
C THR A 518 6.88 -22.00 32.10
N GLN A 519 6.27 -20.86 32.31
CA GLN A 519 6.28 -20.13 33.58
C GLN A 519 5.43 -20.80 34.68
N TRP A 520 4.55 -21.73 34.33
CA TRP A 520 3.68 -22.42 35.28
C TRP A 520 4.16 -23.80 35.71
N GLY A 521 5.23 -24.33 35.10
CA GLY A 521 5.78 -25.65 35.44
C GLY A 521 4.69 -26.74 35.40
N SER A 522 4.57 -27.55 36.50
CA SER A 522 3.59 -28.61 36.59
C SER A 522 2.12 -28.13 36.60
N GLY A 523 1.85 -26.89 36.96
CA GLY A 523 0.51 -26.31 36.98
C GLY A 523 -0.19 -26.22 35.62
N MET A 524 0.57 -26.42 34.53
CA MET A 524 -0.01 -26.44 33.18
C MET A 524 -0.97 -27.62 32.94
N SER A 525 -0.77 -28.77 33.59
CA SER A 525 -1.69 -29.92 33.53
C SER A 525 -3.06 -29.51 34.09
N ASP A 526 -3.07 -28.81 35.21
CA ASP A 526 -4.26 -28.39 35.90
C ASP A 526 -5.08 -27.41 35.06
N ILE A 527 -4.43 -26.55 34.29
CA ILE A 527 -5.11 -25.59 33.38
C ILE A 527 -5.88 -26.33 32.28
N MET A 528 -5.26 -27.34 31.66
CA MET A 528 -5.95 -28.10 30.62
C MET A 528 -7.07 -28.96 31.16
N GLU A 529 -6.89 -29.58 32.35
CA GLU A 529 -7.99 -30.26 33.03
C GLU A 529 -9.16 -29.30 33.36
N TRP A 530 -8.85 -28.08 33.75
CA TRP A 530 -9.83 -27.06 34.02
C TRP A 530 -10.59 -26.67 32.75
N VAL A 531 -9.87 -26.46 31.61
CA VAL A 531 -10.49 -26.20 30.29
C VAL A 531 -11.42 -27.35 29.90
N TYR A 532 -10.97 -28.62 30.02
CA TYR A 532 -11.77 -29.77 29.64
C TYR A 532 -13.08 -29.90 30.43
N LYS A 533 -13.17 -29.29 31.61
CA LYS A 533 -14.36 -29.27 32.47
C LYS A 533 -15.37 -28.17 32.08
N GLY A 534 -15.13 -27.41 31.03
CA GLY A 534 -16.09 -26.44 30.49
C GLY A 534 -15.66 -24.98 30.56
N HIS A 535 -14.39 -24.70 30.86
CA HIS A 535 -13.90 -23.34 30.99
C HIS A 535 -13.17 -22.86 29.72
N THR A 536 -12.91 -21.55 29.64
CA THR A 536 -12.32 -20.93 28.44
C THR A 536 -10.91 -20.40 28.70
N LEU A 537 -9.94 -20.83 27.90
CA LEU A 537 -8.59 -20.27 27.84
C LEU A 537 -8.48 -19.30 26.66
N ILE A 538 -8.17 -18.02 26.92
CA ILE A 538 -8.07 -16.96 25.90
C ILE A 538 -6.62 -16.50 25.83
N ILE A 539 -5.95 -16.71 24.69
CA ILE A 539 -4.53 -16.42 24.46
C ILE A 539 -4.42 -15.27 23.48
N VAL A 540 -3.88 -14.14 23.94
CA VAL A 540 -3.73 -12.91 23.12
C VAL A 540 -2.29 -12.46 22.97
N ASP A 541 -1.32 -13.20 23.50
CA ASP A 541 0.11 -12.93 23.37
C ASP A 541 0.89 -14.25 23.31
N ASN A 542 2.14 -14.22 22.80
CA ASN A 542 3.00 -15.39 22.61
C ASN A 542 2.33 -16.59 21.87
N PRO A 543 1.59 -16.35 20.77
CA PRO A 543 0.71 -17.35 20.17
C PRO A 543 1.47 -18.58 19.65
N GLU A 544 2.72 -18.44 19.22
CA GLU A 544 3.53 -19.54 18.71
C GLU A 544 3.88 -20.54 19.84
N ARG A 545 4.30 -20.03 21.00
CA ARG A 545 4.62 -20.85 22.18
C ARG A 545 3.39 -21.57 22.72
N TRP A 546 2.26 -20.89 22.72
CA TRP A 546 1.00 -21.48 23.13
C TRP A 546 0.49 -22.53 22.13
N ALA A 547 0.66 -22.29 20.84
CA ALA A 547 0.30 -23.26 19.80
C ALA A 547 1.15 -24.54 19.90
N GLU A 548 2.45 -24.43 20.17
CA GLU A 548 3.35 -25.56 20.44
C GLU A 548 2.84 -26.35 21.66
N PHE A 549 2.57 -25.66 22.77
CA PHE A 549 2.04 -26.29 23.98
C PHE A 549 0.69 -27.01 23.73
N LEU A 550 -0.24 -26.38 23.03
CA LEU A 550 -1.54 -26.98 22.71
C LEU A 550 -1.40 -28.20 21.77
N ALA A 551 -0.41 -28.18 20.90
CA ALA A 551 -0.09 -29.34 20.06
C ALA A 551 0.47 -30.49 20.86
N ASP A 552 1.39 -30.24 21.81
CA ASP A 552 1.92 -31.27 22.74
C ASP A 552 0.83 -31.90 23.63
N LYS A 553 -0.27 -31.19 23.85
CA LYS A 553 -1.46 -31.67 24.56
C LYS A 553 -2.55 -32.23 23.63
N GLU A 554 -2.26 -32.40 22.35
CA GLU A 554 -3.17 -32.93 21.35
C GLU A 554 -4.49 -32.15 21.21
N VAL A 555 -4.49 -30.86 21.62
CA VAL A 555 -5.64 -29.96 21.51
C VAL A 555 -5.66 -29.26 20.15
N LEU A 556 -4.49 -28.88 19.64
CA LEU A 556 -4.33 -28.18 18.37
C LEU A 556 -3.50 -29.01 17.39
N ASP A 557 -4.02 -29.33 16.21
CA ASP A 557 -3.21 -29.85 15.10
C ASP A 557 -2.46 -28.68 14.45
N TYR A 558 -1.31 -28.36 15.07
CA TYR A 558 -0.45 -27.24 14.69
C TYR A 558 0.81 -27.73 13.99
N ARG A 559 1.12 -27.14 12.86
CA ARG A 559 2.24 -27.49 11.99
C ARG A 559 3.19 -26.33 11.75
N GLY A 560 3.40 -25.48 12.76
CA GLY A 560 4.30 -24.34 12.71
C GLY A 560 3.61 -23.04 12.36
N SER A 561 4.39 -21.97 12.35
CA SER A 561 3.95 -20.63 12.04
C SER A 561 4.68 -20.05 10.83
N LYS A 562 4.15 -18.96 10.32
CA LYS A 562 4.79 -18.17 9.26
C LYS A 562 4.76 -16.69 9.62
N ILE A 563 5.90 -16.03 9.53
CA ILE A 563 5.97 -14.58 9.51
C ILE A 563 5.57 -14.12 8.10
N LEU A 564 4.54 -13.29 8.04
CA LEU A 564 3.89 -12.89 6.80
C LEU A 564 4.50 -11.64 6.14
N GLY A 565 5.75 -11.38 6.41
CA GLY A 565 6.49 -10.32 5.75
C GLY A 565 6.29 -8.91 6.31
N LYS A 566 6.94 -7.97 5.66
CA LYS A 566 6.88 -6.53 5.94
C LYS A 566 5.74 -5.88 5.16
N SER A 567 5.46 -4.59 5.42
CA SER A 567 4.33 -3.87 4.83
C SER A 567 4.24 -3.96 3.30
N TRP A 568 5.35 -3.80 2.59
CA TRP A 568 5.34 -3.83 1.12
C TRP A 568 5.43 -5.25 0.50
N TYR A 569 5.80 -6.26 1.29
CA TYR A 569 5.65 -7.66 0.89
C TYR A 569 4.24 -8.20 1.12
N GLY A 570 3.40 -7.44 1.79
CA GLY A 570 2.05 -7.82 2.12
C GLY A 570 1.95 -8.96 3.14
N GLY A 571 0.99 -8.85 3.98
CA GLY A 571 0.43 -9.88 4.82
C GLY A 571 -0.96 -9.39 5.08
N ASN A 572 -1.93 -10.09 4.56
CA ASN A 572 -3.30 -9.63 4.54
C ASN A 572 -4.12 -10.49 5.47
N PHE A 573 -4.71 -9.85 6.48
CA PHE A 573 -5.73 -10.48 7.32
C PHE A 573 -7.10 -10.27 6.69
N PHE A 574 -7.98 -11.24 6.90
CA PHE A 574 -9.39 -11.16 6.51
C PHE A 574 -10.24 -11.97 7.47
N ASN A 575 -11.48 -11.54 7.69
CA ASN A 575 -12.39 -12.19 8.62
C ASN A 575 -13.69 -12.60 7.95
N ARG A 576 -14.46 -13.40 8.66
CA ARG A 576 -15.85 -13.72 8.37
C ARG A 576 -16.75 -13.28 9.53
N GLU A 577 -18.03 -13.17 9.29
CA GLU A 577 -19.00 -12.84 10.30
C GLU A 577 -18.97 -13.85 11.45
N HIS A 578 -18.82 -13.33 12.66
CA HIS A 578 -18.90 -14.06 13.91
C HIS A 578 -19.21 -13.10 15.06
N PRO A 579 -19.87 -13.52 16.14
CA PRO A 579 -20.13 -12.65 17.29
C PRO A 579 -18.91 -11.95 17.89
N ILE A 580 -17.72 -12.51 17.74
CA ILE A 580 -16.45 -11.88 18.15
C ILE A 580 -16.22 -10.55 17.40
N PHE A 581 -16.79 -10.37 16.20
CA PHE A 581 -16.72 -9.11 15.45
C PHE A 581 -17.94 -8.21 15.66
N MET A 582 -18.75 -8.44 16.69
CA MET A 582 -19.90 -7.58 16.96
C MET A 582 -19.46 -6.10 17.14
N ASN A 583 -20.09 -5.20 16.39
CA ASN A 583 -19.75 -3.77 16.28
C ASN A 583 -18.35 -3.48 15.71
N LEU A 584 -17.77 -4.44 15.00
CA LEU A 584 -16.53 -4.31 14.23
C LEU A 584 -16.78 -4.78 12.80
N PRO A 585 -16.03 -4.29 11.81
CA PRO A 585 -16.16 -4.73 10.43
C PRO A 585 -15.93 -6.24 10.26
N ALA A 586 -16.76 -6.89 9.45
CA ALA A 586 -16.67 -8.32 9.17
C ALA A 586 -16.87 -8.59 7.66
N ASN A 587 -16.60 -9.83 7.23
CA ASN A 587 -16.71 -10.27 5.84
C ASN A 587 -15.83 -9.48 4.87
N SER A 588 -14.64 -9.09 5.31
CA SER A 588 -13.72 -8.28 4.51
C SER A 588 -12.24 -8.55 4.85
N ALA A 589 -11.36 -8.18 3.95
CA ALA A 589 -9.96 -8.01 4.29
C ALA A 589 -9.79 -6.83 5.27
N PHE A 590 -8.83 -6.94 6.19
CA PHE A 590 -8.55 -5.89 7.16
C PHE A 590 -8.01 -4.65 6.45
N ASN A 591 -8.77 -3.57 6.53
CA ASN A 591 -8.44 -2.29 5.96
C ASN A 591 -8.04 -1.30 7.08
N TRP A 592 -8.16 -0.01 6.84
CA TRP A 592 -7.77 1.07 7.73
C TRP A 592 -8.44 0.99 9.12
N GLU A 593 -9.60 0.40 9.26
CA GLU A 593 -10.28 0.18 10.53
C GLU A 593 -9.47 -0.73 11.46
N TYR A 594 -8.79 -1.71 10.87
CA TYR A 594 -7.94 -2.69 11.54
C TYR A 594 -6.44 -2.39 11.41
N GLN A 595 -6.08 -1.18 11.04
CA GLN A 595 -4.69 -0.75 10.86
C GLN A 595 -3.81 -1.04 12.07
N CYS A 596 -4.39 -1.03 13.28
CA CYS A 596 -3.70 -1.38 14.52
C CYS A 596 -3.03 -2.75 14.49
N PHE A 597 -3.49 -3.70 13.68
CA PHE A 597 -2.90 -5.02 13.52
C PHE A 597 -1.92 -5.15 12.35
N ALA A 598 -1.79 -4.11 11.55
CA ALA A 598 -0.99 -4.11 10.31
C ALA A 598 0.13 -3.06 10.30
N THR A 599 0.49 -2.48 11.44
CA THR A 599 1.52 -1.44 11.51
C THR A 599 2.90 -1.95 11.10
N TYR A 600 3.71 -1.08 10.51
CA TYR A 600 5.00 -1.38 9.90
C TYR A 600 5.96 -2.19 10.79
N ASN A 601 6.03 -1.88 12.09
CA ASN A 601 7.00 -2.48 13.01
C ASN A 601 6.50 -3.77 13.67
N ARG A 602 5.34 -4.32 13.28
CA ARG A 602 4.78 -5.50 13.93
C ARG A 602 5.01 -6.76 13.12
N ARG A 603 5.41 -7.82 13.82
CA ARG A 603 5.42 -9.16 13.24
C ARG A 603 3.97 -9.56 13.01
N ARG A 604 3.63 -9.81 11.75
CA ARG A 604 2.38 -10.45 11.37
C ARG A 604 2.64 -11.95 11.28
N ILE A 605 1.94 -12.73 12.08
CA ILE A 605 2.15 -14.17 12.21
C ILE A 605 0.87 -14.88 11.78
N GLY A 606 1.01 -15.92 10.98
CA GLY A 606 -0.03 -16.89 10.67
C GLY A 606 0.30 -18.23 11.26
N LEU A 607 -0.66 -18.89 11.89
CA LEU A 607 -0.55 -20.25 12.42
C LEU A 607 -1.04 -21.25 11.38
N ARG A 608 -0.27 -22.29 11.12
CA ARG A 608 -0.68 -23.42 10.28
C ARG A 608 -1.42 -24.42 11.15
N CYS A 609 -2.76 -24.31 11.18
CA CYS A 609 -3.64 -25.12 12.00
C CYS A 609 -4.67 -25.85 11.15
N PHE A 610 -4.92 -27.12 11.46
CA PHE A 610 -5.83 -27.98 10.68
C PHE A 610 -7.16 -28.23 11.37
N ASN A 611 -7.20 -28.22 12.70
CA ASN A 611 -8.44 -28.28 13.46
C ASN A 611 -8.84 -26.89 14.01
N GLY A 612 -9.97 -26.84 14.69
CA GLY A 612 -10.52 -25.59 15.22
C GLY A 612 -11.25 -24.75 14.15
N GLU A 613 -11.99 -23.78 14.66
CA GLU A 613 -12.75 -22.83 13.85
C GLU A 613 -11.91 -21.58 13.59
N THR A 614 -11.50 -21.35 12.35
CA THR A 614 -10.77 -20.15 11.95
C THR A 614 -11.75 -19.00 11.74
N LEU A 615 -11.51 -17.87 12.40
CA LEU A 615 -12.32 -16.66 12.31
C LEU A 615 -11.61 -15.51 11.60
N VAL A 616 -10.26 -15.49 11.70
CA VAL A 616 -9.40 -14.62 10.91
C VAL A 616 -8.42 -15.48 10.15
N GLY A 617 -8.49 -15.40 8.83
CA GLY A 617 -7.48 -15.95 7.94
C GLY A 617 -6.39 -14.91 7.65
N CYS A 618 -5.24 -15.37 7.20
CA CYS A 618 -4.20 -14.48 6.71
C CYS A 618 -3.34 -15.15 5.63
N VAL A 619 -2.86 -14.33 4.72
CA VAL A 619 -2.03 -14.75 3.59
C VAL A 619 -0.81 -13.85 3.46
N SER A 620 0.24 -14.39 2.88
CA SER A 620 1.32 -13.61 2.30
C SER A 620 1.08 -13.47 0.80
N ASP A 621 1.60 -12.40 0.20
CA ASP A 621 1.35 -12.02 -1.19
C ASP A 621 1.55 -13.13 -2.23
N HIS A 622 2.68 -13.82 -2.23
CA HIS A 622 3.00 -14.87 -3.20
C HIS A 622 3.11 -16.27 -2.56
N LYS A 623 2.12 -16.65 -1.75
CA LYS A 623 2.08 -17.97 -1.09
C LYS A 623 0.77 -18.68 -1.35
N LYS A 624 0.89 -19.98 -1.68
CA LYS A 624 -0.24 -20.90 -1.88
C LYS A 624 -0.92 -21.34 -0.57
N GLU A 625 -0.44 -20.86 0.57
CA GLU A 625 -0.96 -21.24 1.89
C GLU A 625 -1.77 -20.11 2.50
N VAL A 626 -2.85 -20.48 3.14
CA VAL A 626 -3.65 -19.62 4.00
C VAL A 626 -3.48 -20.06 5.44
N TYR A 627 -3.21 -19.12 6.32
CA TYR A 627 -2.94 -19.36 7.73
C TYR A 627 -4.08 -18.84 8.59
N SER A 628 -4.12 -19.26 9.85
CA SER A 628 -5.07 -18.77 10.84
C SER A 628 -4.42 -17.72 11.73
N ALA A 629 -5.17 -16.64 12.00
CA ALA A 629 -4.75 -15.57 12.91
C ALA A 629 -5.65 -15.41 14.13
N LEU A 630 -6.85 -15.94 14.09
CA LEU A 630 -7.76 -16.08 15.24
C LEU A 630 -8.54 -17.37 15.09
N GLN A 631 -8.53 -18.19 16.14
CA GLN A 631 -9.20 -19.49 16.18
C GLN A 631 -9.93 -19.72 17.48
N VAL A 632 -11.02 -20.46 17.39
CA VAL A 632 -11.72 -21.10 18.52
C VAL A 632 -11.57 -22.61 18.40
N ILE A 633 -11.05 -23.26 19.42
CA ILE A 633 -10.70 -24.67 19.42
C ILE A 633 -11.49 -25.35 20.55
N PRO A 634 -12.43 -26.25 20.25
CA PRO A 634 -13.09 -27.05 21.28
C PRO A 634 -12.07 -27.93 22.03
N ALA A 635 -12.19 -27.98 23.35
CA ALA A 635 -11.33 -28.80 24.22
C ALA A 635 -12.12 -29.40 25.36
N GLY A 636 -12.51 -30.67 25.25
CA GLY A 636 -13.44 -31.30 26.17
C GLY A 636 -14.82 -30.61 26.15
N SER A 637 -15.31 -30.19 27.32
CA SER A 637 -16.52 -29.38 27.43
C SER A 637 -16.26 -27.88 27.32
N GLY A 638 -15.01 -27.45 27.34
CA GLY A 638 -14.59 -26.06 27.22
C GLY A 638 -13.95 -25.74 25.87
N LYS A 639 -13.21 -24.64 25.80
CA LYS A 639 -12.58 -24.17 24.56
C LYS A 639 -11.32 -23.36 24.81
N VAL A 640 -10.49 -23.29 23.77
CA VAL A 640 -9.34 -22.39 23.70
C VAL A 640 -9.58 -21.39 22.58
N ILE A 641 -9.34 -20.10 22.86
CA ILE A 641 -9.31 -19.04 21.87
C ILE A 641 -7.87 -18.56 21.75
N ILE A 642 -7.30 -18.60 20.58
CA ILE A 642 -5.93 -18.16 20.32
C ILE A 642 -5.87 -17.18 19.15
N THR A 643 -5.14 -16.09 19.33
CA THR A 643 -4.97 -15.08 18.26
C THR A 643 -3.52 -14.63 18.14
N THR A 644 -3.12 -14.36 16.90
CA THR A 644 -1.86 -13.71 16.55
C THR A 644 -2.00 -12.19 16.38
N LEU A 645 -3.24 -11.67 16.47
CA LEU A 645 -3.50 -10.24 16.45
C LEU A 645 -2.97 -9.60 17.73
N ASP A 646 -2.10 -8.59 17.60
CA ASP A 646 -1.41 -7.98 18.74
C ASP A 646 -2.36 -7.07 19.56
N ILE A 647 -3.30 -7.70 20.26
CA ILE A 647 -4.26 -7.03 21.14
C ILE A 647 -3.56 -6.31 22.30
N PRO A 648 -2.55 -6.90 23.00
CA PRO A 648 -1.86 -6.20 24.07
C PRO A 648 -1.25 -4.87 23.64
N ALA A 649 -0.76 -4.76 22.42
CA ALA A 649 -0.25 -3.51 21.94
C ALA A 649 -1.34 -2.46 21.67
N CYS A 650 -2.53 -2.88 21.24
CA CYS A 650 -3.67 -1.96 21.11
C CYS A 650 -4.09 -1.37 22.46
N ILE A 651 -3.83 -2.10 23.56
CA ILE A 651 -4.12 -1.67 24.92
C ILE A 651 -3.03 -0.76 25.48
N LYS A 652 -1.76 -1.17 25.36
CA LYS A 652 -0.59 -0.38 25.82
C LYS A 652 -0.41 0.93 25.06
N GLY A 653 -0.95 0.99 23.88
CA GLY A 653 -0.83 2.11 22.97
C GLY A 653 0.07 1.79 21.77
N ILE A 654 -0.44 2.16 20.61
CA ILE A 654 0.25 2.11 19.33
C ILE A 654 0.82 3.50 19.06
N LYS A 655 2.01 3.54 18.52
CA LYS A 655 2.62 4.80 18.10
C LYS A 655 1.76 5.42 16.99
N GLU A 656 1.08 6.49 17.31
CA GLU A 656 0.37 7.35 16.36
C GLU A 656 1.17 8.64 16.14
N TYR A 657 1.24 9.06 14.92
CA TYR A 657 1.89 10.33 14.57
C TYR A 657 0.87 11.45 14.71
N THR A 658 1.20 12.47 15.51
CA THR A 658 0.26 13.54 15.89
C THR A 658 0.49 14.84 15.15
N ALA A 659 1.55 14.93 14.35
CA ALA A 659 1.88 16.08 13.54
C ALA A 659 2.34 15.67 12.14
N PRO A 660 2.26 16.58 11.18
CA PRO A 660 2.91 16.38 9.89
C PRO A 660 4.37 15.96 10.10
N VAL A 661 4.84 15.09 9.26
CA VAL A 661 6.21 14.60 9.31
C VAL A 661 7.15 15.78 9.29
N ASP A 662 7.91 15.97 10.37
CA ASP A 662 8.99 16.95 10.42
C ASP A 662 10.21 16.36 9.71
N LEU A 663 10.54 16.91 8.56
CA LEU A 663 11.61 16.40 7.72
C LEU A 663 13.00 16.69 8.24
N ASP A 664 13.17 17.71 9.07
CA ASP A 664 14.46 18.04 9.66
C ASP A 664 14.97 16.95 10.61
N GLY A 665 14.11 16.02 10.97
CA GLY A 665 14.42 14.88 11.82
C GLY A 665 14.43 13.51 11.14
N MET A 666 14.45 13.42 9.82
CA MET A 666 14.54 12.12 9.11
C MET A 666 15.84 11.40 9.43
N ASN A 667 15.73 10.25 10.04
CA ASN A 667 16.88 9.38 10.23
C ASN A 667 17.00 8.44 9.02
N GLU A 668 18.13 8.47 8.36
CA GLU A 668 18.41 7.91 7.04
C GLU A 668 18.37 6.40 6.97
N SER A 669 18.61 5.77 8.10
CA SER A 669 18.85 4.34 8.11
C SER A 669 17.63 3.50 7.92
N MET A 670 16.50 4.00 7.51
CA MET A 670 15.32 3.19 7.23
C MET A 670 13.99 3.79 7.73
N ASN A 671 13.47 4.77 7.05
CA ASN A 671 12.04 5.09 7.17
C ASN A 671 11.55 5.50 8.58
N THR A 672 12.41 5.94 9.46
CA THR A 672 12.01 6.51 10.75
C THR A 672 11.99 8.03 10.64
N PHE A 673 10.80 8.56 10.53
CA PHE A 673 10.58 9.99 10.63
C PHE A 673 10.62 10.40 12.11
N ASN A 674 11.39 11.43 12.47
CA ASN A 674 11.26 12.10 13.76
C ASN A 674 9.97 12.91 13.75
N THR A 675 8.89 12.25 14.04
CA THR A 675 7.58 12.87 14.15
C THR A 675 7.21 12.94 15.62
N LYS A 676 6.52 13.98 16.00
CA LYS A 676 5.81 13.95 17.28
C LYS A 676 4.84 12.78 17.23
N SER A 677 5.14 11.77 18.01
CA SER A 677 4.31 10.57 18.10
C SER A 677 3.89 10.38 19.55
N GLU A 678 2.67 9.96 19.71
CA GLU A 678 2.12 9.56 21.00
C GLU A 678 1.72 8.09 20.93
N ASN A 679 1.93 7.37 22.02
CA ASN A 679 1.33 6.05 22.15
C ASN A 679 -0.13 6.21 22.52
N ARG A 680 -1.03 5.80 21.63
CA ARG A 680 -2.47 5.82 21.88
C ARG A 680 -3.04 4.43 21.88
N ALA A 681 -3.91 4.18 22.85
CA ALA A 681 -4.72 2.97 22.86
C ALA A 681 -5.64 2.95 21.64
N ASN A 682 -5.77 1.77 21.01
CA ASN A 682 -6.63 1.61 19.84
C ASN A 682 -7.95 0.96 20.24
N VAL A 683 -9.04 1.67 19.99
CA VAL A 683 -10.37 1.28 20.42
C VAL A 683 -10.90 0.02 19.70
N VAL A 684 -10.47 -0.27 18.48
CA VAL A 684 -10.86 -1.49 17.74
C VAL A 684 -10.24 -2.73 18.39
N GLY A 685 -8.94 -2.69 18.70
CA GLY A 685 -8.30 -3.79 19.43
C GLY A 685 -8.83 -3.98 20.83
N GLN A 686 -9.19 -2.90 21.53
CA GLN A 686 -9.86 -2.94 22.82
C GLN A 686 -11.25 -3.58 22.73
N GLN A 687 -12.06 -3.20 21.74
CA GLN A 687 -13.38 -3.81 21.53
C GLN A 687 -13.27 -5.29 21.13
N LEU A 688 -12.28 -5.65 20.34
CA LEU A 688 -12.04 -7.05 20.00
C LEU A 688 -11.73 -7.88 21.25
N LEU A 689 -10.90 -7.38 22.17
CA LEU A 689 -10.66 -8.06 23.46
C LEU A 689 -11.95 -8.26 24.25
N LEU A 690 -12.78 -7.22 24.37
CA LEU A 690 -14.05 -7.31 25.08
C LEU A 690 -15.00 -8.33 24.41
N ASN A 691 -14.98 -8.42 23.10
CA ASN A 691 -15.77 -9.41 22.36
C ASN A 691 -15.25 -10.85 22.58
N LEU A 692 -13.92 -11.06 22.67
CA LEU A 692 -13.35 -12.36 23.04
C LEU A 692 -13.82 -12.82 24.42
N LEU A 693 -13.91 -11.90 25.39
CA LEU A 693 -14.44 -12.21 26.72
C LEU A 693 -15.96 -12.53 26.71
N LYS A 694 -16.72 -11.95 25.78
CA LYS A 694 -18.14 -12.30 25.59
C LYS A 694 -18.36 -13.70 25.06
N GLU A 695 -17.35 -14.22 24.35
CA GLU A 695 -17.41 -15.56 23.76
C GLU A 695 -17.35 -16.68 24.81
N VAL A 696 -16.97 -16.38 26.07
CA VAL A 696 -16.87 -17.35 27.17
C VAL A 696 -18.16 -18.16 27.34
N TYR A 697 -19.32 -17.52 27.21
CA TYR A 697 -20.64 -18.15 27.42
C TYR A 697 -21.33 -18.62 26.12
N ARG A 698 -20.65 -18.64 25.03
CA ARG A 698 -21.16 -19.14 23.73
C ARG A 698 -20.51 -20.45 23.35
#